data_8b774eacaa06723078afda5bf5b197ff
#
_entry.id   8b774eacaa06723078afda5bf5b197ff
#
_cell.length_a   1.000
_cell.length_b   1.000
_cell.length_c   1.000
_cell.angle_alpha   90.00
_cell.angle_beta   90.00
_cell.angle_gamma   90.00
#
_symmetry.space_group_name_H-M   'P 1'
#
loop_
_entity.id
_entity.type
_entity.pdbx_description
1 polymer ?
#
loop_
_entity_poly.entity_id
_entity_poly.type
_entity_poly.pdbx_seq_one_letter_code
_entity_poly.pdbx_strand_id
1 'polypeptide(L)'
;MNISYKWLKEYVDFDMTAEEVGKALTSMGLEVEAVEEVQSIKGGLQGLVVGQVLTCEPHPNSDHMHVTTVDEGNGVVEQIVCGAPNVAAGQKVIVAQLGCKLYDGDQEFVIKKSKLRGIESNGMICAEDEIGVGTSHDGIIVLPADAVVGTPAAEYYGLESDFVIEVDITPNHSDACSHWGVARDFYAYLKQNGFETSLHRPSVDDFKVQSNDLKFDVVVEAGEACPRYCAVSVKNCEVKESPKWLKDRLTAIGQRPINNIVDITNYIMMAYGQPLHCFDADMVKGNKVVVKTMPEGTPFVTLDGEEHKLSDKDLAICNVEEPMCIAGVFGGKGSGTYETTKNVLFESAYFHPTWIRKSARRHGLQTDASFRFERGIDPAGQIYAIKRAAMLAQELAGGEISMEIVDVKNDTLPQDAIIDVEYKYVADLIGKELPVETQQSILKNLGFEILKSDAETMQVKAPAFRVDVKKPCDVVEEILRIYGYNNIEIPSQVRSSLTTKGELDKSNKLQNHVAEQLVGCGFNEILNNSLTKVAYYEEGETYKLENCVKLMNPLSQDLAVMRQTLLFGGLESIARNVNRRMPDLKFFEFGNCYYFSPEKNQEKVDENGETLKASAESSKKILAAYSEDYHLGLWQTGKRVNGNWAHADEDSTVYEMKAYVLNIFKRLGVPFGALVFGEEKNDVFSLATTISQRGGKKIAEFGIVTKKMAKKLDVEAPVFFADINWTNLMKLIKKVTVTYYDLSKFPAVSRDLALLVDEGVQFAQIEAAAYQAEKKLLKEVKLFDVYEGKNLEAGKKSYAVNFTLQSEEKTLNDKAIEAIMSKIEQSICKATGATVRGK
;
A
#
# COMPACT_ATOMS: atom_id res chain seq x y z
N MET A 1 -4.55 8.92 -13.34
CA MET A 1 -5.21 9.16 -14.64
C MET A 1 -4.91 10.55 -15.14
N ASN A 2 -4.54 10.68 -16.41
CA ASN A 2 -4.19 11.97 -17.01
C ASN A 2 -5.44 12.64 -17.61
N ILE A 3 -5.73 13.85 -17.15
CA ILE A 3 -6.84 14.68 -17.61
C ILE A 3 -6.27 15.90 -18.33
N SER A 4 -6.58 16.04 -19.61
CA SER A 4 -6.26 17.25 -20.38
C SER A 4 -7.18 18.39 -19.97
N TYR A 5 -6.59 19.52 -19.61
CA TYR A 5 -7.31 20.73 -19.21
C TYR A 5 -8.16 21.28 -20.37
N LYS A 6 -7.61 21.32 -21.60
CA LYS A 6 -8.36 21.77 -22.78
C LYS A 6 -9.52 20.83 -23.11
N TRP A 7 -9.30 19.52 -22.98
CA TRP A 7 -10.35 18.54 -23.23
C TRP A 7 -11.44 18.59 -22.15
N LEU A 8 -11.07 18.84 -20.88
CA LEU A 8 -12.03 19.02 -19.80
C LEU A 8 -12.96 20.22 -20.05
N LYS A 9 -12.43 21.32 -20.60
CA LYS A 9 -13.20 22.53 -21.00
C LYS A 9 -14.25 22.28 -22.07
N GLU A 10 -14.15 21.20 -22.82
CA GLU A 10 -15.18 20.84 -23.80
C GLU A 10 -16.44 20.27 -23.16
N TYR A 11 -16.31 19.75 -21.93
CA TYR A 11 -17.42 19.14 -21.22
C TYR A 11 -18.02 20.02 -20.14
N VAL A 12 -17.27 20.94 -19.59
CA VAL A 12 -17.74 21.82 -18.52
C VAL A 12 -17.15 23.21 -18.66
N ASP A 13 -18.01 24.24 -18.53
CA ASP A 13 -17.61 25.64 -18.64
C ASP A 13 -16.99 26.12 -17.33
N PHE A 14 -15.80 26.69 -17.40
CA PHE A 14 -15.11 27.30 -16.27
C PHE A 14 -14.01 28.28 -16.74
N ASP A 15 -13.68 29.22 -15.85
CA ASP A 15 -12.60 30.19 -16.09
C ASP A 15 -11.61 30.14 -14.91
N MET A 16 -11.05 28.95 -14.64
CA MET A 16 -10.05 28.69 -13.63
C MET A 16 -8.76 28.24 -14.31
N THR A 17 -7.61 28.54 -13.72
CA THR A 17 -6.32 28.01 -14.19
C THR A 17 -6.23 26.50 -13.93
N ALA A 18 -5.28 25.81 -14.59
CA ALA A 18 -5.09 24.39 -14.40
C ALA A 18 -4.75 24.03 -12.93
N GLU A 19 -3.95 24.88 -12.26
CA GLU A 19 -3.61 24.70 -10.84
C GLU A 19 -4.83 24.89 -9.91
N GLU A 20 -5.72 25.84 -10.23
CA GLU A 20 -6.97 26.03 -9.48
C GLU A 20 -7.92 24.85 -9.67
N VAL A 21 -8.00 24.31 -10.88
CA VAL A 21 -8.77 23.09 -11.17
C VAL A 21 -8.19 21.92 -10.37
N GLY A 22 -6.86 21.74 -10.36
CA GLY A 22 -6.20 20.69 -9.57
C GLY A 22 -6.54 20.77 -8.08
N LYS A 23 -6.53 21.97 -7.50
CA LYS A 23 -6.94 22.19 -6.11
C LYS A 23 -8.42 21.88 -5.87
N ALA A 24 -9.28 22.26 -6.80
CA ALA A 24 -10.71 21.98 -6.72
C ALA A 24 -10.99 20.47 -6.77
N LEU A 25 -10.36 19.75 -7.71
CA LEU A 25 -10.47 18.29 -7.82
C LEU A 25 -10.04 17.60 -6.53
N THR A 26 -8.88 17.94 -5.99
CA THR A 26 -8.40 17.41 -4.71
C THR A 26 -9.38 17.68 -3.58
N SER A 27 -9.95 18.92 -3.52
CA SER A 27 -10.87 19.29 -2.43
C SER A 27 -12.17 18.49 -2.43
N MET A 28 -12.57 17.93 -3.57
CA MET A 28 -13.78 17.11 -3.69
C MET A 28 -13.50 15.59 -3.76
N GLY A 29 -12.27 15.16 -3.42
CA GLY A 29 -11.91 13.75 -3.28
C GLY A 29 -11.26 13.11 -4.52
N LEU A 30 -10.94 13.89 -5.55
CA LEU A 30 -10.14 13.47 -6.69
C LEU A 30 -8.71 14.01 -6.52
N GLU A 31 -7.85 13.27 -5.83
CA GLU A 31 -6.50 13.72 -5.49
C GLU A 31 -5.66 13.97 -6.73
N VAL A 32 -5.09 15.18 -6.84
CA VAL A 32 -4.22 15.58 -7.93
C VAL A 32 -2.77 15.47 -7.48
N GLU A 33 -2.00 14.63 -8.15
CA GLU A 33 -0.58 14.41 -7.87
C GLU A 33 0.30 15.47 -8.55
N ALA A 34 -0.02 15.83 -9.80
CA ALA A 34 0.73 16.81 -10.56
C ALA A 34 -0.16 17.60 -11.53
N VAL A 35 0.27 18.80 -11.86
CA VAL A 35 -0.27 19.63 -12.97
C VAL A 35 0.92 20.04 -13.82
N GLU A 36 1.01 19.52 -15.03
CA GLU A 36 2.15 19.70 -15.91
C GLU A 36 1.73 20.33 -17.26
N GLU A 37 2.51 21.28 -17.73
CA GLU A 37 2.33 21.79 -19.08
C GLU A 37 2.92 20.81 -20.10
N VAL A 38 2.09 20.33 -21.01
CA VAL A 38 2.48 19.40 -22.08
C VAL A 38 2.43 20.13 -23.42
N GLN A 39 3.52 20.05 -24.13
CA GLN A 39 3.67 20.61 -25.45
C GLN A 39 3.61 19.46 -26.47
N SER A 40 2.90 19.66 -27.58
CA SER A 40 2.74 18.66 -28.65
C SER A 40 4.09 18.27 -29.29
N ILE A 41 5.09 19.13 -29.17
CA ILE A 41 6.48 18.87 -29.55
C ILE A 41 7.36 19.22 -28.37
N LYS A 42 8.23 18.31 -27.94
CA LYS A 42 9.13 18.49 -26.80
C LYS A 42 9.98 19.76 -26.93
N GLY A 43 9.92 20.64 -25.95
CA GLY A 43 10.58 21.95 -25.98
C GLY A 43 9.80 23.06 -26.69
N GLY A 44 8.61 22.76 -27.24
CA GLY A 44 7.67 23.77 -27.80
C GLY A 44 8.25 24.63 -28.92
N LEU A 45 9.25 24.13 -29.64
CA LEU A 45 9.98 24.86 -30.67
C LEU A 45 10.53 26.23 -30.23
N GLN A 46 10.86 26.39 -28.94
CA GLN A 46 11.40 27.61 -28.39
C GLN A 46 12.80 27.92 -28.97
N GLY A 47 13.00 29.14 -29.48
CA GLY A 47 14.26 29.54 -30.10
C GLY A 47 14.42 29.05 -31.54
N LEU A 48 13.35 28.53 -32.16
CA LEU A 48 13.27 28.29 -33.61
C LEU A 48 12.42 29.37 -34.27
N VAL A 49 12.90 29.85 -35.41
CA VAL A 49 12.21 30.91 -36.17
C VAL A 49 12.20 30.58 -37.66
N VAL A 50 11.25 31.16 -38.35
CA VAL A 50 11.25 31.17 -39.85
C VAL A 50 12.34 32.10 -40.31
N GLY A 51 13.33 31.57 -41.04
CA GLY A 51 14.40 32.35 -41.65
C GLY A 51 14.34 32.36 -43.19
N GLN A 52 15.07 33.28 -43.81
CA GLN A 52 15.27 33.32 -45.25
C GLN A 52 16.75 33.20 -45.57
N VAL A 53 17.12 32.25 -46.38
CA VAL A 53 18.49 32.10 -46.88
C VAL A 53 18.74 33.20 -47.92
N LEU A 54 19.61 34.17 -47.59
CA LEU A 54 19.97 35.28 -48.48
C LEU A 54 21.05 34.87 -49.46
N THR A 55 22.11 34.24 -48.99
CA THR A 55 23.21 33.73 -49.81
C THR A 55 23.48 32.28 -49.45
N CYS A 56 23.95 31.51 -50.44
CA CYS A 56 24.36 30.12 -50.29
C CYS A 56 25.60 29.86 -51.14
N GLU A 57 26.76 29.76 -50.55
CA GLU A 57 28.04 29.57 -51.23
C GLU A 57 28.69 28.24 -50.82
N PRO A 58 29.39 27.54 -51.73
CA PRO A 58 30.12 26.31 -51.37
C PRO A 58 31.15 26.58 -50.25
N HIS A 59 31.23 25.64 -49.28
CA HIS A 59 32.19 25.79 -48.19
C HIS A 59 33.61 25.59 -48.68
N PRO A 60 34.57 26.50 -48.45
CA PRO A 60 35.93 26.46 -49.04
C PRO A 60 36.74 25.19 -48.63
N ASN A 61 36.42 24.56 -47.55
CA ASN A 61 37.12 23.37 -47.00
C ASN A 61 36.23 22.12 -46.93
N SER A 62 35.12 22.06 -47.69
CA SER A 62 34.20 20.93 -47.74
C SER A 62 33.55 20.83 -49.12
N ASP A 63 33.35 19.59 -49.53
CA ASP A 63 32.72 19.22 -50.81
C ASP A 63 31.18 19.09 -50.77
N HIS A 64 30.61 19.09 -49.57
CA HIS A 64 29.18 18.88 -49.35
C HIS A 64 28.53 19.93 -48.43
N MET A 65 29.30 20.86 -47.83
CA MET A 65 28.72 21.89 -46.98
C MET A 65 28.58 23.20 -47.76
N HIS A 66 27.65 24.04 -47.30
CA HIS A 66 27.43 25.40 -47.79
C HIS A 66 27.56 26.38 -46.64
N VAL A 67 28.10 27.55 -46.92
CA VAL A 67 28.09 28.72 -46.04
C VAL A 67 26.92 29.59 -46.46
N THR A 68 25.99 29.78 -45.58
CA THR A 68 24.78 30.56 -45.83
C THR A 68 24.75 31.82 -44.98
N THR A 69 24.14 32.89 -45.48
CA THR A 69 23.65 33.99 -44.62
C THR A 69 22.14 33.89 -44.57
N VAL A 70 21.59 33.92 -43.38
CA VAL A 70 20.16 33.72 -43.13
C VAL A 70 19.60 34.91 -42.39
N ASP A 71 18.56 35.53 -42.97
CA ASP A 71 17.75 36.53 -42.27
C ASP A 71 16.74 35.83 -41.36
N GLU A 72 16.88 36.06 -40.09
CA GLU A 72 16.00 35.51 -39.02
C GLU A 72 14.86 36.47 -38.62
N GLY A 73 14.73 37.58 -39.37
CA GLY A 73 13.78 38.64 -39.07
C GLY A 73 14.30 39.66 -38.06
N ASN A 74 13.56 40.73 -37.88
CA ASN A 74 13.88 41.84 -36.97
C ASN A 74 15.27 42.48 -37.18
N GLY A 75 15.84 42.37 -38.39
CA GLY A 75 17.16 42.88 -38.75
C GLY A 75 18.34 42.01 -38.31
N VAL A 76 18.09 40.76 -37.88
CA VAL A 76 19.12 39.80 -37.51
C VAL A 76 19.48 38.95 -38.72
N VAL A 77 20.74 39.00 -39.15
CA VAL A 77 21.29 38.20 -40.24
C VAL A 77 22.49 37.43 -39.72
N GLU A 78 22.38 36.10 -39.73
CA GLU A 78 23.39 35.23 -39.18
C GLU A 78 24.06 34.36 -40.24
N GLN A 79 25.35 34.06 -40.02
CA GLN A 79 26.07 33.09 -40.84
C GLN A 79 25.89 31.67 -40.28
N ILE A 80 25.36 30.77 -41.10
CA ILE A 80 25.09 29.39 -40.73
C ILE A 80 25.73 28.46 -41.77
N VAL A 81 26.50 27.48 -41.31
CA VAL A 81 27.04 26.42 -42.18
C VAL A 81 26.05 25.25 -42.18
N CYS A 82 25.57 24.91 -43.38
CA CYS A 82 24.60 23.86 -43.60
C CYS A 82 25.19 22.71 -44.42
N GLY A 83 25.00 21.48 -43.96
CA GLY A 83 25.44 20.27 -44.69
C GLY A 83 24.34 19.61 -45.53
N ALA A 84 23.13 20.12 -45.55
CA ALA A 84 22.04 19.53 -46.29
C ALA A 84 22.15 19.77 -47.78
N PRO A 85 21.84 18.76 -48.60
CA PRO A 85 22.02 18.87 -50.08
C PRO A 85 20.97 19.77 -50.75
N ASN A 86 19.87 20.05 -50.09
CA ASN A 86 18.75 20.81 -50.65
C ASN A 86 18.75 22.31 -50.27
N VAL A 87 19.79 22.83 -49.59
CA VAL A 87 19.89 24.23 -49.21
C VAL A 87 20.20 25.12 -50.43
N ALA A 88 19.47 26.21 -50.60
CA ALA A 88 19.68 27.16 -51.69
C ALA A 88 19.28 28.60 -51.28
N ALA A 89 19.89 29.59 -51.94
CA ALA A 89 19.52 30.99 -51.74
C ALA A 89 18.06 31.27 -52.14
N GLY A 90 17.39 32.13 -51.37
CA GLY A 90 15.98 32.50 -51.55
C GLY A 90 14.97 31.62 -50.82
N GLN A 91 15.38 30.47 -50.30
CA GLN A 91 14.49 29.58 -49.58
C GLN A 91 14.09 30.12 -48.22
N LYS A 92 12.84 29.84 -47.83
CA LYS A 92 12.37 29.98 -46.46
C LYS A 92 12.63 28.69 -45.70
N VAL A 93 13.20 28.79 -44.50
CA VAL A 93 13.67 27.64 -43.70
C VAL A 93 13.35 27.80 -42.23
N ILE A 94 13.46 26.72 -41.45
CA ILE A 94 13.42 26.81 -39.99
C ILE A 94 14.85 26.89 -39.45
N VAL A 95 15.10 27.88 -38.60
CA VAL A 95 16.42 28.14 -38.02
C VAL A 95 16.34 27.98 -36.50
N ALA A 96 17.23 27.16 -35.97
CA ALA A 96 17.49 27.10 -34.54
C ALA A 96 18.56 28.14 -34.15
N GLN A 97 18.15 29.11 -33.36
CA GLN A 97 18.99 30.20 -32.89
C GLN A 97 20.00 29.73 -31.80
N LEU A 98 21.04 30.54 -31.54
CA LEU A 98 21.97 30.25 -30.45
C LEU A 98 21.25 30.18 -29.12
N GLY A 99 21.50 29.05 -28.38
CA GLY A 99 20.85 28.76 -27.10
C GLY A 99 19.57 27.95 -27.23
N CYS A 100 19.06 27.73 -28.45
CA CYS A 100 17.93 26.85 -28.71
C CYS A 100 18.26 25.42 -28.24
N LYS A 101 17.29 24.75 -27.67
CA LYS A 101 17.34 23.36 -27.22
C LYS A 101 16.56 22.48 -28.21
N LEU A 102 17.26 21.52 -28.79
CA LEU A 102 16.68 20.46 -29.61
C LEU A 102 16.70 19.15 -28.84
N TYR A 103 15.86 18.21 -29.17
CA TYR A 103 15.67 16.96 -28.48
C TYR A 103 15.74 15.77 -29.44
N ASP A 104 16.59 14.79 -29.11
CA ASP A 104 16.60 13.48 -29.72
C ASP A 104 16.19 12.44 -28.68
N GLY A 105 14.93 12.03 -28.68
CA GLY A 105 14.34 11.26 -27.62
C GLY A 105 14.45 11.98 -26.27
N ASP A 106 15.20 11.40 -25.30
CA ASP A 106 15.42 12.01 -24.01
C ASP A 106 16.69 12.86 -23.90
N GLN A 107 17.50 12.89 -24.95
CA GLN A 107 18.73 13.67 -24.98
C GLN A 107 18.46 15.12 -25.39
N GLU A 108 18.99 16.07 -24.62
CA GLU A 108 18.94 17.50 -24.90
C GLU A 108 20.22 17.95 -25.61
N PHE A 109 20.05 18.66 -26.72
CA PHE A 109 21.12 19.25 -27.46
C PHE A 109 20.95 20.78 -27.58
N VAL A 110 21.92 21.54 -27.08
CA VAL A 110 21.85 23.02 -27.12
C VAL A 110 22.66 23.56 -28.29
N ILE A 111 22.05 24.38 -29.11
CA ILE A 111 22.70 25.04 -30.24
C ILE A 111 23.68 26.08 -29.70
N LYS A 112 24.96 25.89 -30.01
CA LYS A 112 26.04 26.77 -29.59
C LYS A 112 26.82 27.30 -30.80
N LYS A 113 27.40 28.50 -30.67
CA LYS A 113 28.34 29.00 -31.65
C LYS A 113 29.43 27.97 -31.92
N SER A 114 29.58 27.55 -33.17
CA SER A 114 30.49 26.47 -33.55
C SER A 114 31.40 26.91 -34.70
N LYS A 115 32.55 26.25 -34.88
CA LYS A 115 33.42 26.39 -36.05
C LYS A 115 33.43 25.07 -36.80
N LEU A 116 32.83 25.06 -37.96
CA LEU A 116 32.77 23.92 -38.87
C LEU A 116 33.85 24.07 -39.94
N ARG A 117 34.84 23.20 -39.92
CA ARG A 117 36.02 23.24 -40.80
C ARG A 117 36.66 24.66 -41.01
N GLY A 118 36.67 25.45 -39.90
CA GLY A 118 37.27 26.78 -39.88
C GLY A 118 36.33 27.96 -40.09
N ILE A 119 35.07 27.71 -40.49
CA ILE A 119 34.05 28.75 -40.71
C ILE A 119 33.10 28.76 -39.51
N GLU A 120 32.74 29.95 -38.99
CA GLU A 120 31.83 30.12 -37.86
C GLU A 120 30.36 29.84 -38.28
N SER A 121 29.65 29.12 -37.46
CA SER A 121 28.19 28.93 -37.60
C SER A 121 27.50 29.42 -36.34
N ASN A 122 26.55 30.33 -36.49
CA ASN A 122 25.79 30.97 -35.41
C ASN A 122 24.33 30.50 -35.33
N GLY A 123 24.08 29.24 -35.62
CA GLY A 123 22.78 28.63 -35.63
C GLY A 123 22.78 27.34 -36.44
N MET A 124 21.60 26.74 -36.60
CA MET A 124 21.40 25.54 -37.37
C MET A 124 20.11 25.66 -38.20
N ILE A 125 20.17 25.31 -39.50
CA ILE A 125 19.00 25.16 -40.37
C ILE A 125 18.53 23.70 -40.16
N CYS A 126 17.27 23.51 -39.81
CA CYS A 126 16.78 22.23 -39.27
C CYS A 126 16.05 21.37 -40.31
N ALA A 127 16.16 20.03 -40.11
CA ALA A 127 15.32 19.02 -40.75
C ALA A 127 14.04 18.78 -39.94
N GLU A 128 13.09 18.02 -40.47
CA GLU A 128 11.82 17.74 -39.82
C GLU A 128 11.99 16.93 -38.56
N ASP A 129 12.80 15.89 -38.59
CA ASP A 129 13.05 15.00 -37.47
C ASP A 129 13.85 15.67 -36.33
N GLU A 130 14.74 16.61 -36.66
CA GLU A 130 15.55 17.35 -35.69
C GLU A 130 14.71 18.27 -34.79
N ILE A 131 13.55 18.70 -35.25
CA ILE A 131 12.63 19.54 -34.49
C ILE A 131 11.30 18.84 -34.13
N GLY A 132 11.14 17.59 -34.56
CA GLY A 132 9.98 16.75 -34.22
C GLY A 132 8.68 17.12 -34.94
N VAL A 133 8.73 17.83 -36.08
CA VAL A 133 7.55 18.16 -36.91
C VAL A 133 7.26 17.11 -37.96
N GLY A 134 8.19 16.18 -38.22
CA GLY A 134 8.07 15.09 -39.18
C GLY A 134 9.13 14.03 -38.91
N THR A 135 9.28 13.11 -39.86
CA THR A 135 10.23 11.97 -39.73
C THR A 135 11.32 12.00 -40.80
N SER A 136 11.30 12.98 -41.72
CA SER A 136 12.27 13.07 -42.81
C SER A 136 13.57 13.69 -42.32
N HIS A 137 14.70 13.04 -42.69
CA HIS A 137 16.06 13.54 -42.56
C HIS A 137 16.75 13.74 -43.91
N ASP A 138 16.00 13.72 -45.02
CA ASP A 138 16.54 13.82 -46.38
C ASP A 138 17.10 15.21 -46.74
N GLY A 139 16.88 16.18 -45.87
CA GLY A 139 17.34 17.58 -46.03
C GLY A 139 16.65 18.54 -45.08
N ILE A 140 16.97 19.81 -45.22
CA ILE A 140 16.35 20.87 -44.40
C ILE A 140 14.88 21.07 -44.79
N ILE A 141 14.09 21.61 -43.84
CA ILE A 141 12.72 22.07 -44.10
C ILE A 141 12.74 23.26 -45.02
N VAL A 142 12.06 23.14 -46.17
CA VAL A 142 11.84 24.27 -47.10
C VAL A 142 10.38 24.68 -47.00
N LEU A 143 10.14 25.87 -46.48
CA LEU A 143 8.80 26.41 -46.26
C LEU A 143 8.26 27.07 -47.56
N PRO A 144 6.92 27.20 -47.67
CA PRO A 144 6.28 28.00 -48.75
C PRO A 144 6.79 29.43 -48.79
N ALA A 145 6.79 30.04 -49.98
CA ALA A 145 7.35 31.37 -50.20
C ALA A 145 6.61 32.51 -49.45
N ASP A 146 5.38 32.26 -49.01
CA ASP A 146 4.54 33.18 -48.25
C ASP A 146 4.82 33.11 -46.75
N ALA A 147 5.63 32.21 -46.25
CA ALA A 147 6.03 32.14 -44.85
C ALA A 147 6.69 33.45 -44.40
N VAL A 148 6.28 34.01 -43.30
CA VAL A 148 6.76 35.33 -42.81
C VAL A 148 8.05 35.12 -42.02
N VAL A 149 9.14 35.78 -42.50
CA VAL A 149 10.45 35.74 -41.83
C VAL A 149 10.39 36.36 -40.43
N GLY A 150 11.00 35.71 -39.47
CA GLY A 150 11.00 36.11 -38.05
C GLY A 150 9.81 35.58 -37.25
N THR A 151 8.86 34.87 -37.90
CA THR A 151 7.77 34.22 -37.18
C THR A 151 8.36 33.10 -36.32
N PRO A 152 8.03 33.00 -35.02
CA PRO A 152 8.40 31.85 -34.19
C PRO A 152 7.88 30.53 -34.82
N ALA A 153 8.71 29.48 -34.86
CA ALA A 153 8.30 28.20 -35.43
C ALA A 153 7.06 27.60 -34.72
N ALA A 154 6.92 27.79 -33.44
CA ALA A 154 5.74 27.39 -32.68
C ALA A 154 4.45 28.02 -33.23
N GLU A 155 4.48 29.31 -33.55
CA GLU A 155 3.36 30.06 -34.14
C GLU A 155 3.11 29.58 -35.57
N TYR A 156 4.17 29.43 -36.38
CA TYR A 156 4.07 28.95 -37.76
C TYR A 156 3.39 27.57 -37.87
N TYR A 157 3.76 26.64 -36.97
CA TYR A 157 3.17 25.28 -36.89
C TYR A 157 1.86 25.23 -36.10
N GLY A 158 1.41 26.36 -35.55
CA GLY A 158 0.21 26.40 -34.72
C GLY A 158 0.30 25.44 -33.56
N LEU A 159 1.45 25.43 -32.85
CA LEU A 159 1.61 24.61 -31.67
C LEU A 159 0.83 25.19 -30.50
N GLU A 160 0.06 24.36 -29.88
CA GLU A 160 -0.67 24.71 -28.67
C GLU A 160 -0.13 23.89 -27.51
N SER A 161 0.15 24.55 -26.38
CA SER A 161 0.38 23.86 -25.11
C SER A 161 -0.95 23.47 -24.48
N ASP A 162 -0.96 22.38 -23.74
CA ASP A 162 -2.05 21.97 -22.90
C ASP A 162 -1.51 21.70 -21.48
N PHE A 163 -2.38 21.71 -20.49
CA PHE A 163 -2.04 21.23 -19.15
C PHE A 163 -2.62 19.85 -18.92
N VAL A 164 -1.83 18.96 -18.36
CA VAL A 164 -2.26 17.64 -17.92
C VAL A 164 -2.32 17.63 -16.40
N ILE A 165 -3.48 17.26 -15.90
CA ILE A 165 -3.76 17.10 -14.49
C ILE A 165 -3.72 15.61 -14.20
N GLU A 166 -2.72 15.17 -13.44
CA GLU A 166 -2.59 13.79 -13.01
C GLU A 166 -3.46 13.55 -11.77
N VAL A 167 -4.51 12.74 -11.95
CA VAL A 167 -5.48 12.42 -10.90
C VAL A 167 -5.31 10.97 -10.46
N ASP A 168 -5.09 10.75 -9.16
CA ASP A 168 -5.14 9.41 -8.57
C ASP A 168 -6.60 9.02 -8.29
N ILE A 169 -7.06 7.99 -9.01
CA ILE A 169 -8.45 7.52 -8.95
C ILE A 169 -8.53 6.33 -8.00
N THR A 170 -9.17 6.54 -6.86
CA THR A 170 -9.46 5.49 -5.91
C THR A 170 -10.48 4.48 -6.47
N PRO A 171 -10.44 3.20 -6.05
CA PRO A 171 -11.33 2.16 -6.61
C PRO A 171 -12.84 2.43 -6.46
N ASN A 172 -13.26 3.25 -5.50
CA ASN A 172 -14.66 3.64 -5.32
C ASN A 172 -15.13 4.70 -6.32
N HIS A 173 -14.21 5.49 -6.92
CA HIS A 173 -14.51 6.51 -7.91
C HIS A 173 -14.20 6.06 -9.35
N SER A 174 -14.57 4.83 -9.71
CA SER A 174 -14.37 4.31 -11.07
C SER A 174 -15.11 5.12 -12.14
N ASP A 175 -16.15 5.82 -11.78
CA ASP A 175 -16.91 6.74 -12.65
C ASP A 175 -16.09 7.96 -13.07
N ALA A 176 -15.06 8.34 -12.32
CA ALA A 176 -14.11 9.40 -12.65
C ALA A 176 -12.94 8.93 -13.54
N CYS A 177 -12.91 7.66 -13.98
CA CYS A 177 -11.86 7.14 -14.88
C CYS A 177 -12.00 7.65 -16.34
N SER A 178 -12.49 8.87 -16.54
CA SER A 178 -12.68 9.52 -17.82
C SER A 178 -12.79 11.03 -17.68
N HIS A 179 -12.55 11.75 -18.78
CA HIS A 179 -12.75 13.22 -18.81
C HIS A 179 -14.19 13.60 -18.48
N TRP A 180 -15.17 12.86 -19.02
CA TRP A 180 -16.60 13.07 -18.73
C TRP A 180 -16.94 12.82 -17.25
N GLY A 181 -16.38 11.78 -16.65
CA GLY A 181 -16.60 11.47 -15.24
C GLY A 181 -16.06 12.58 -14.33
N VAL A 182 -14.83 13.03 -14.57
CA VAL A 182 -14.25 14.18 -13.85
C VAL A 182 -15.06 15.45 -14.09
N ALA A 183 -15.50 15.71 -15.33
CA ALA A 183 -16.32 16.86 -15.66
C ALA A 183 -17.64 16.92 -14.89
N ARG A 184 -18.33 15.78 -14.69
CA ARG A 184 -19.57 15.69 -13.90
C ARG A 184 -19.34 16.10 -12.44
N ASP A 185 -18.29 15.57 -11.82
CA ASP A 185 -17.98 15.89 -10.45
C ASP A 185 -17.54 17.35 -10.31
N PHE A 186 -16.71 17.82 -11.23
CA PHE A 186 -16.26 19.20 -11.24
C PHE A 186 -17.43 20.19 -11.49
N TYR A 187 -18.38 19.83 -12.35
CA TYR A 187 -19.63 20.60 -12.52
C TYR A 187 -20.41 20.73 -11.22
N ALA A 188 -20.57 19.63 -10.48
CA ALA A 188 -21.26 19.67 -9.19
C ALA A 188 -20.53 20.58 -8.17
N TYR A 189 -19.19 20.51 -8.15
CA TYR A 189 -18.36 21.40 -7.34
C TYR A 189 -18.54 22.89 -7.71
N LEU A 190 -18.49 23.20 -9.01
CA LEU A 190 -18.64 24.58 -9.51
C LEU A 190 -20.01 25.14 -9.14
N LYS A 191 -21.08 24.35 -9.36
CA LYS A 191 -22.46 24.74 -8.96
C LYS A 191 -22.59 25.00 -7.48
N GLN A 192 -22.01 24.15 -6.63
CA GLN A 192 -22.05 24.30 -5.18
C GLN A 192 -21.30 25.57 -4.72
N ASN A 193 -20.24 25.95 -5.41
CA ASN A 193 -19.43 27.13 -5.10
C ASN A 193 -19.91 28.41 -5.82
N GLY A 194 -21.08 28.37 -6.48
CA GLY A 194 -21.71 29.56 -7.06
C GLY A 194 -21.15 29.99 -8.40
N PHE A 195 -20.39 29.17 -9.10
CA PHE A 195 -19.91 29.48 -10.44
C PHE A 195 -21.03 29.29 -11.48
N GLU A 196 -21.09 30.18 -12.47
CA GLU A 196 -21.91 29.96 -13.66
C GLU A 196 -21.21 28.91 -14.52
N THR A 197 -21.89 27.80 -14.77
CA THR A 197 -21.34 26.64 -15.49
C THR A 197 -22.44 25.80 -16.11
N SER A 198 -22.12 25.14 -17.18
CA SER A 198 -22.95 24.14 -17.85
C SER A 198 -22.13 22.91 -18.19
N LEU A 199 -22.83 21.77 -18.32
CA LEU A 199 -22.26 20.48 -18.65
C LEU A 199 -22.67 20.09 -20.08
N HIS A 200 -21.68 19.82 -20.92
CA HIS A 200 -21.87 19.54 -22.34
C HIS A 200 -21.46 18.11 -22.66
N ARG A 201 -22.36 17.36 -23.30
CA ARG A 201 -22.08 16.05 -23.84
C ARG A 201 -22.44 16.04 -25.32
N PRO A 202 -21.50 15.70 -26.24
CA PRO A 202 -21.81 15.62 -27.67
C PRO A 202 -23.02 14.74 -27.95
N SER A 203 -23.97 15.23 -28.78
CA SER A 203 -25.17 14.47 -29.13
C SER A 203 -24.80 13.26 -30.01
N VAL A 204 -25.60 12.20 -29.86
CA VAL A 204 -25.58 10.98 -30.70
C VAL A 204 -26.92 10.78 -31.42
N ASP A 205 -27.74 11.82 -31.49
CA ASP A 205 -29.10 11.76 -32.09
C ASP A 205 -29.04 11.63 -33.63
N ASP A 206 -27.92 12.09 -34.22
CA ASP A 206 -27.70 11.96 -35.66
C ASP A 206 -27.24 10.56 -36.08
N PHE A 207 -27.07 9.62 -35.15
CA PHE A 207 -26.79 8.23 -35.47
C PHE A 207 -27.90 7.66 -36.38
N LYS A 208 -27.53 7.22 -37.58
CA LYS A 208 -28.44 6.62 -38.55
C LYS A 208 -27.76 5.45 -39.25
N VAL A 209 -28.47 4.35 -39.39
CA VAL A 209 -28.06 3.20 -40.19
C VAL A 209 -28.26 3.52 -41.68
N GLN A 210 -27.19 3.46 -42.46
CA GLN A 210 -27.21 3.77 -43.92
C GLN A 210 -27.52 2.54 -44.77
N SER A 211 -27.09 1.38 -44.33
CA SER A 211 -27.35 0.11 -45.02
C SER A 211 -27.64 -1.00 -44.00
N ASN A 212 -27.92 -2.19 -44.47
CA ASN A 212 -28.29 -3.31 -43.59
C ASN A 212 -27.73 -4.65 -44.12
N ASP A 213 -26.57 -4.57 -44.80
CA ASP A 213 -25.95 -5.67 -45.55
C ASP A 213 -24.73 -6.30 -44.86
N LEU A 214 -24.21 -5.70 -43.78
CA LEU A 214 -23.15 -6.28 -42.98
C LEU A 214 -23.64 -6.53 -41.58
N LYS A 215 -24.41 -7.61 -41.37
CA LYS A 215 -25.00 -7.99 -40.12
C LYS A 215 -24.20 -9.04 -39.38
N PHE A 216 -24.22 -8.91 -38.04
CA PHE A 216 -23.62 -9.86 -37.12
C PHE A 216 -24.65 -10.29 -36.07
N ASP A 217 -24.69 -11.59 -35.82
CA ASP A 217 -25.42 -12.16 -34.68
C ASP A 217 -24.54 -12.14 -33.44
N VAL A 218 -25.13 -11.85 -32.30
CA VAL A 218 -24.42 -11.86 -31.00
C VAL A 218 -25.10 -12.85 -30.05
N VAL A 219 -24.34 -13.77 -29.50
CA VAL A 219 -24.78 -14.72 -28.50
C VAL A 219 -23.90 -14.61 -27.26
N VAL A 220 -24.48 -14.38 -26.12
CA VAL A 220 -23.80 -14.36 -24.83
C VAL A 220 -24.14 -15.64 -24.07
N GLU A 221 -23.21 -16.61 -24.08
CA GLU A 221 -23.38 -17.88 -23.35
C GLU A 221 -23.01 -17.71 -21.86
N ALA A 222 -21.98 -16.89 -21.56
CA ALA A 222 -21.52 -16.60 -20.20
C ALA A 222 -22.17 -15.32 -19.64
N GLY A 223 -23.49 -15.33 -19.45
CA GLY A 223 -24.25 -14.13 -19.05
C GLY A 223 -23.86 -13.55 -17.70
N GLU A 224 -23.39 -14.34 -16.73
CA GLU A 224 -22.88 -13.85 -15.46
C GLU A 224 -21.62 -13.01 -15.62
N ALA A 225 -20.74 -13.42 -16.54
CA ALA A 225 -19.48 -12.73 -16.80
C ALA A 225 -19.65 -11.54 -17.75
N CYS A 226 -20.65 -11.58 -18.64
CA CYS A 226 -20.98 -10.52 -19.60
C CYS A 226 -22.47 -10.15 -19.48
N PRO A 227 -22.86 -9.29 -18.53
CA PRO A 227 -24.25 -8.83 -18.37
C PRO A 227 -24.81 -8.05 -19.53
N ARG A 228 -23.96 -7.36 -20.33
CA ARG A 228 -24.41 -6.61 -21.50
C ARG A 228 -23.34 -6.62 -22.59
N TYR A 229 -23.77 -6.82 -23.84
CA TYR A 229 -22.90 -6.76 -25.01
C TYR A 229 -23.62 -6.04 -26.15
N CYS A 230 -22.99 -4.98 -26.64
CA CYS A 230 -23.48 -4.21 -27.77
C CYS A 230 -22.49 -4.31 -28.93
N ALA A 231 -23.01 -4.37 -30.16
CA ALA A 231 -22.21 -4.39 -31.36
C ALA A 231 -22.85 -3.58 -32.51
N VAL A 232 -22.02 -2.95 -33.34
CA VAL A 232 -22.42 -2.27 -34.55
C VAL A 232 -21.33 -2.41 -35.62
N SER A 233 -21.72 -2.65 -36.89
CA SER A 233 -20.79 -2.70 -38.01
C SER A 233 -20.75 -1.39 -38.79
N VAL A 234 -19.55 -1.06 -39.26
CA VAL A 234 -19.33 0.04 -40.22
C VAL A 234 -18.50 -0.49 -41.37
N LYS A 235 -19.00 -0.37 -42.57
CA LYS A 235 -18.32 -0.84 -43.80
C LYS A 235 -17.69 0.29 -44.57
N ASN A 236 -16.83 -0.08 -45.51
CA ASN A 236 -16.14 0.87 -46.43
C ASN A 236 -15.29 1.91 -45.70
N CYS A 237 -14.71 1.55 -44.58
CA CYS A 237 -13.79 2.40 -43.84
C CYS A 237 -12.44 2.50 -44.55
N GLU A 238 -11.84 3.67 -44.55
CA GLU A 238 -10.44 3.91 -44.92
C GLU A 238 -9.63 4.05 -43.63
N VAL A 239 -8.86 3.01 -43.30
CA VAL A 239 -7.93 3.05 -42.14
C VAL A 239 -6.71 3.85 -42.59
N LYS A 240 -6.46 4.96 -41.89
CA LYS A 240 -5.39 5.91 -42.14
C LYS A 240 -4.96 6.60 -40.84
N GLU A 241 -3.97 7.47 -40.97
CA GLU A 241 -3.53 8.30 -39.84
C GLU A 241 -4.67 9.17 -39.30
N SER A 242 -4.73 9.30 -37.99
CA SER A 242 -5.74 10.13 -37.31
C SER A 242 -5.56 11.61 -37.57
N PRO A 243 -6.63 12.40 -37.62
CA PRO A 243 -6.52 13.84 -37.76
C PRO A 243 -5.80 14.48 -36.57
N LYS A 244 -5.19 15.64 -36.79
CA LYS A 244 -4.36 16.34 -35.80
C LYS A 244 -5.04 16.46 -34.41
N TRP A 245 -6.30 16.88 -34.37
CA TRP A 245 -7.02 17.10 -33.12
C TRP A 245 -7.14 15.82 -32.26
N LEU A 246 -7.31 14.67 -32.91
CA LEU A 246 -7.43 13.37 -32.20
C LEU A 246 -6.06 12.91 -31.70
N LYS A 247 -5.02 13.06 -32.54
CA LYS A 247 -3.64 12.78 -32.14
C LYS A 247 -3.21 13.65 -30.96
N ASP A 248 -3.43 14.96 -31.03
CA ASP A 248 -3.02 15.91 -29.99
C ASP A 248 -3.67 15.58 -28.66
N ARG A 249 -4.97 15.23 -28.60
CA ARG A 249 -5.68 14.83 -27.38
C ARG A 249 -5.12 13.56 -26.77
N LEU A 250 -4.91 12.54 -27.58
CA LEU A 250 -4.37 11.26 -27.09
C LEU A 250 -2.93 11.42 -26.61
N THR A 251 -2.10 12.13 -27.37
CA THR A 251 -0.70 12.38 -27.03
C THR A 251 -0.59 13.21 -25.75
N ALA A 252 -1.44 14.23 -25.56
CA ALA A 252 -1.43 15.07 -24.37
C ALA A 252 -1.57 14.23 -23.07
N ILE A 253 -2.40 13.20 -23.10
CA ILE A 253 -2.61 12.32 -21.94
C ILE A 253 -1.69 11.08 -21.91
N GLY A 254 -0.65 11.04 -22.77
CA GLY A 254 0.34 9.97 -22.82
C GLY A 254 -0.07 8.74 -23.62
N GLN A 255 -1.15 8.80 -24.40
CA GLN A 255 -1.57 7.74 -25.30
C GLN A 255 -0.89 7.90 -26.68
N ARG A 256 -0.34 6.79 -27.19
CA ARG A 256 0.29 6.78 -28.51
C ARG A 256 -0.77 6.59 -29.62
N PRO A 257 -0.93 7.53 -30.54
CA PRO A 257 -1.79 7.36 -31.72
C PRO A 257 -1.30 6.21 -32.63
N ILE A 258 -2.26 5.46 -33.20
CA ILE A 258 -1.99 4.29 -34.04
C ILE A 258 -2.61 4.50 -35.42
N ASN A 259 -3.93 4.54 -35.51
CA ASN A 259 -4.70 4.87 -36.71
C ASN A 259 -6.08 5.39 -36.33
N ASN A 260 -6.80 5.99 -37.28
CA ASN A 260 -8.09 6.61 -37.02
C ASN A 260 -9.14 5.72 -36.34
N ILE A 261 -9.18 4.41 -36.60
CA ILE A 261 -10.16 3.49 -36.03
C ILE A 261 -9.78 3.09 -34.60
N VAL A 262 -8.52 2.73 -34.38
CA VAL A 262 -8.03 2.36 -33.02
C VAL A 262 -8.05 3.59 -32.12
N ASP A 263 -7.66 4.74 -32.63
CA ASP A 263 -7.63 5.99 -31.88
C ASP A 263 -9.05 6.46 -31.48
N ILE A 264 -10.08 6.19 -32.31
CA ILE A 264 -11.48 6.38 -31.93
C ILE A 264 -11.82 5.54 -30.68
N THR A 265 -11.41 4.28 -30.61
CA THR A 265 -11.72 3.44 -29.43
C THR A 265 -11.00 3.94 -28.19
N ASN A 266 -9.74 4.33 -28.30
CA ASN A 266 -8.98 4.93 -27.21
C ASN A 266 -9.58 6.29 -26.79
N TYR A 267 -9.96 7.13 -27.74
CA TYR A 267 -10.62 8.40 -27.47
C TYR A 267 -11.91 8.21 -26.68
N ILE A 268 -12.79 7.31 -27.09
CA ILE A 268 -14.06 7.01 -26.40
C ILE A 268 -13.81 6.50 -24.98
N MET A 269 -12.84 5.63 -24.80
CA MET A 269 -12.46 5.11 -23.49
C MET A 269 -12.00 6.23 -22.55
N MET A 270 -11.11 7.12 -23.03
CA MET A 270 -10.58 8.23 -22.24
C MET A 270 -11.59 9.37 -22.06
N ALA A 271 -12.48 9.55 -23.05
CA ALA A 271 -13.55 10.53 -22.98
C ALA A 271 -14.65 10.17 -22.01
N TYR A 272 -15.16 8.93 -22.09
CA TYR A 272 -16.41 8.52 -21.42
C TYR A 272 -16.28 7.34 -20.47
N GLY A 273 -15.08 6.76 -20.30
CA GLY A 273 -14.84 5.64 -19.40
C GLY A 273 -15.37 4.29 -19.89
N GLN A 274 -15.80 4.21 -21.16
CA GLN A 274 -16.27 2.98 -21.77
C GLN A 274 -15.18 2.43 -22.72
N PRO A 275 -14.48 1.35 -22.33
CA PRO A 275 -13.59 0.68 -23.26
C PRO A 275 -14.36 0.06 -24.42
N LEU A 276 -13.85 0.25 -25.60
CA LEU A 276 -14.37 -0.34 -26.84
C LEU A 276 -13.31 -1.25 -27.44
N HIS A 277 -13.75 -2.27 -28.17
CA HIS A 277 -12.91 -3.01 -29.08
C HIS A 277 -13.42 -2.89 -30.51
N CYS A 278 -12.50 -2.97 -31.46
CA CYS A 278 -12.84 -2.93 -32.88
C CYS A 278 -12.20 -4.12 -33.57
N PHE A 279 -13.05 -5.00 -34.11
CA PHE A 279 -12.63 -6.14 -34.90
C PHE A 279 -12.60 -5.80 -36.38
N ASP A 280 -11.67 -6.40 -37.15
CA ASP A 280 -11.82 -6.53 -38.58
C ASP A 280 -13.04 -7.42 -38.84
N ALA A 281 -14.12 -6.84 -39.37
CA ALA A 281 -15.40 -7.53 -39.56
C ALA A 281 -15.31 -8.73 -40.51
N ASP A 282 -14.39 -8.66 -41.51
CA ASP A 282 -14.18 -9.75 -42.46
C ASP A 282 -13.47 -10.96 -41.86
N MET A 283 -12.82 -10.76 -40.68
CA MET A 283 -12.19 -11.84 -39.93
C MET A 283 -13.15 -12.51 -38.92
N VAL A 284 -14.34 -11.94 -38.71
CA VAL A 284 -15.36 -12.52 -37.80
C VAL A 284 -16.11 -13.63 -38.56
N LYS A 285 -15.57 -14.83 -38.50
CA LYS A 285 -16.10 -15.98 -39.22
C LYS A 285 -17.56 -16.32 -38.83
N GLY A 286 -18.37 -16.58 -39.84
CA GLY A 286 -19.78 -16.90 -39.69
C GLY A 286 -20.65 -15.71 -39.37
N ASN A 287 -20.14 -14.47 -39.45
CA ASN A 287 -20.83 -13.23 -39.08
C ASN A 287 -21.49 -13.34 -37.70
N LYS A 288 -20.82 -14.01 -36.76
CA LYS A 288 -21.36 -14.29 -35.44
C LYS A 288 -20.32 -14.09 -34.37
N VAL A 289 -20.70 -13.38 -33.33
CA VAL A 289 -19.92 -13.20 -32.10
C VAL A 289 -20.51 -14.08 -30.98
N VAL A 290 -19.66 -14.85 -30.32
CA VAL A 290 -20.05 -15.70 -29.19
C VAL A 290 -19.21 -15.34 -27.99
N VAL A 291 -19.83 -14.85 -26.92
CA VAL A 291 -19.15 -14.49 -25.67
C VAL A 291 -19.29 -15.65 -24.69
N LYS A 292 -18.16 -16.35 -24.44
CA LYS A 292 -18.14 -17.57 -23.63
C LYS A 292 -16.81 -17.80 -22.95
N THR A 293 -16.75 -18.78 -22.08
CA THR A 293 -15.46 -19.31 -21.58
C THR A 293 -14.90 -20.37 -22.51
N MET A 294 -13.59 -20.55 -22.49
CA MET A 294 -12.89 -21.54 -23.32
C MET A 294 -12.44 -22.74 -22.49
N PRO A 295 -12.20 -23.90 -23.07
CA PRO A 295 -11.58 -25.01 -22.36
C PRO A 295 -10.21 -24.62 -21.78
N GLU A 296 -9.87 -25.18 -20.61
CA GLU A 296 -8.58 -24.97 -19.96
C GLU A 296 -7.41 -25.31 -20.90
N GLY A 297 -6.43 -24.40 -20.97
CA GLY A 297 -5.24 -24.55 -21.81
C GLY A 297 -5.43 -24.19 -23.29
N THR A 298 -6.57 -23.62 -23.70
CA THR A 298 -6.77 -23.12 -25.07
C THR A 298 -5.69 -22.11 -25.44
N PRO A 299 -4.93 -22.32 -26.54
CA PRO A 299 -3.90 -21.38 -26.96
C PRO A 299 -4.53 -20.07 -27.51
N PHE A 300 -3.91 -18.95 -27.18
CA PHE A 300 -4.33 -17.63 -27.61
C PHE A 300 -3.11 -16.73 -27.84
N VAL A 301 -3.06 -16.04 -28.97
CA VAL A 301 -1.98 -15.10 -29.30
C VAL A 301 -2.53 -13.68 -29.24
N THR A 302 -1.96 -12.86 -28.36
CA THR A 302 -2.35 -11.46 -28.18
C THR A 302 -1.84 -10.55 -29.29
N LEU A 303 -2.35 -9.32 -29.39
CA LEU A 303 -1.97 -8.34 -30.43
C LEU A 303 -0.46 -8.02 -30.45
N ASP A 304 0.22 -8.10 -29.30
CA ASP A 304 1.66 -7.92 -29.14
C ASP A 304 2.47 -9.17 -29.58
N GLY A 305 1.78 -10.27 -29.90
CA GLY A 305 2.37 -11.50 -30.39
C GLY A 305 2.77 -12.51 -29.33
N GLU A 306 2.46 -12.24 -28.07
CA GLU A 306 2.72 -13.16 -26.94
C GLU A 306 1.70 -14.31 -26.92
N GLU A 307 2.18 -15.52 -26.58
CA GLU A 307 1.34 -16.71 -26.48
C GLU A 307 0.85 -16.93 -25.05
N HIS A 308 -0.45 -17.02 -24.88
CA HIS A 308 -1.11 -17.33 -23.61
C HIS A 308 -1.90 -18.63 -23.68
N LYS A 309 -2.13 -19.26 -22.53
CA LYS A 309 -3.06 -20.39 -22.38
C LYS A 309 -4.24 -19.93 -21.55
N LEU A 310 -5.42 -19.93 -22.16
CA LEU A 310 -6.65 -19.50 -21.48
C LEU A 310 -7.06 -20.51 -20.42
N SER A 311 -7.64 -20.02 -19.33
CA SER A 311 -8.28 -20.86 -18.32
C SER A 311 -9.77 -21.01 -18.65
N ASP A 312 -10.39 -22.07 -18.13
CA ASP A 312 -11.84 -22.28 -18.18
C ASP A 312 -12.65 -21.18 -17.44
N LYS A 313 -11.94 -20.31 -16.72
CA LYS A 313 -12.47 -19.13 -16.01
C LYS A 313 -12.15 -17.81 -16.71
N ASP A 314 -11.59 -17.83 -17.90
CA ASP A 314 -11.37 -16.64 -18.72
C ASP A 314 -12.55 -16.46 -19.68
N LEU A 315 -13.09 -15.24 -19.70
CA LEU A 315 -14.10 -14.85 -20.66
C LEU A 315 -13.43 -14.52 -21.98
N ALA A 316 -13.88 -15.11 -23.05
CA ALA A 316 -13.42 -14.85 -24.39
C ALA A 316 -14.56 -14.37 -25.30
N ILE A 317 -14.23 -13.46 -26.21
CA ILE A 317 -15.07 -13.09 -27.33
C ILE A 317 -14.59 -13.92 -28.53
N CYS A 318 -15.47 -14.74 -29.07
CA CYS A 318 -15.16 -15.72 -30.11
C CYS A 318 -15.96 -15.44 -31.38
N ASN A 319 -15.45 -15.86 -32.52
CA ASN A 319 -16.26 -16.15 -33.70
C ASN A 319 -16.78 -17.61 -33.62
N VAL A 320 -17.30 -18.18 -34.69
CA VAL A 320 -17.82 -19.56 -34.67
C VAL A 320 -16.72 -20.63 -34.53
N GLU A 321 -15.45 -20.29 -34.79
CA GLU A 321 -14.33 -21.23 -34.84
C GLU A 321 -13.32 -21.03 -33.71
N GLU A 322 -12.98 -19.78 -33.35
CA GLU A 322 -11.84 -19.46 -32.49
C GLU A 322 -12.06 -18.25 -31.60
N PRO A 323 -11.30 -18.11 -30.47
CA PRO A 323 -11.31 -16.91 -29.65
C PRO A 323 -10.60 -15.74 -30.38
N MET A 324 -11.22 -14.57 -30.34
CA MET A 324 -10.73 -13.34 -30.96
C MET A 324 -10.17 -12.35 -29.94
N CYS A 325 -10.65 -12.39 -28.71
CA CYS A 325 -10.25 -11.44 -27.67
C CYS A 325 -10.42 -12.08 -26.27
N ILE A 326 -9.49 -11.81 -25.37
CA ILE A 326 -9.72 -12.00 -23.92
C ILE A 326 -10.58 -10.82 -23.48
N ALA A 327 -11.86 -11.08 -23.23
CA ALA A 327 -12.87 -10.06 -23.02
C ALA A 327 -12.46 -9.02 -21.96
N GLY A 328 -12.45 -7.75 -22.34
CA GLY A 328 -12.10 -6.63 -21.48
C GLY A 328 -10.64 -6.56 -21.02
N VAL A 329 -9.76 -7.43 -21.53
CA VAL A 329 -8.34 -7.49 -21.17
C VAL A 329 -7.45 -7.19 -22.36
N PHE A 330 -7.44 -8.06 -23.39
CA PHE A 330 -6.53 -7.90 -24.53
C PHE A 330 -7.08 -8.52 -25.80
N GLY A 331 -6.91 -7.81 -26.93
CA GLY A 331 -7.30 -8.29 -28.26
C GLY A 331 -6.37 -9.38 -28.80
N GLY A 332 -6.89 -10.23 -29.68
CA GLY A 332 -6.13 -11.26 -30.39
C GLY A 332 -5.57 -10.77 -31.71
N LYS A 333 -4.40 -11.28 -32.08
CA LYS A 333 -3.68 -10.93 -33.31
C LYS A 333 -4.46 -11.21 -34.59
N GLY A 334 -5.33 -12.24 -34.59
CA GLY A 334 -6.05 -12.67 -35.77
C GLY A 334 -7.26 -11.83 -36.18
N SER A 335 -7.71 -10.92 -35.33
CA SER A 335 -8.95 -10.14 -35.52
C SER A 335 -8.79 -8.64 -35.33
N GLY A 336 -7.55 -8.16 -35.20
CA GLY A 336 -7.23 -6.74 -35.05
C GLY A 336 -7.49 -5.94 -36.33
N THR A 337 -7.55 -4.63 -36.18
CA THR A 337 -7.75 -3.66 -37.26
C THR A 337 -6.41 -3.22 -37.81
N TYR A 338 -6.21 -3.39 -39.10
CA TYR A 338 -4.99 -3.05 -39.84
C TYR A 338 -5.28 -2.04 -40.96
N GLU A 339 -4.26 -1.53 -41.63
CA GLU A 339 -4.40 -0.59 -42.77
C GLU A 339 -5.23 -1.17 -43.94
N THR A 340 -5.26 -2.49 -44.05
CA THR A 340 -6.02 -3.20 -45.07
C THR A 340 -7.49 -3.39 -44.75
N THR A 341 -7.88 -3.19 -43.49
CA THR A 341 -9.26 -3.36 -43.02
C THR A 341 -10.20 -2.38 -43.69
N LYS A 342 -11.31 -2.87 -44.22
CA LYS A 342 -12.37 -2.06 -44.87
C LYS A 342 -13.68 -2.07 -44.09
N ASN A 343 -13.93 -3.14 -43.38
CA ASN A 343 -15.15 -3.35 -42.62
C ASN A 343 -14.80 -3.56 -41.15
N VAL A 344 -15.46 -2.85 -40.26
CA VAL A 344 -15.17 -2.90 -38.82
C VAL A 344 -16.41 -3.26 -38.02
N LEU A 345 -16.21 -4.03 -36.98
CA LEU A 345 -17.24 -4.36 -36.00
C LEU A 345 -16.81 -3.77 -34.64
N PHE A 346 -17.50 -2.72 -34.21
CA PHE A 346 -17.31 -2.15 -32.89
C PHE A 346 -18.06 -2.97 -31.83
N GLU A 347 -17.38 -3.18 -30.71
CA GLU A 347 -17.90 -3.76 -29.49
C GLU A 347 -17.96 -2.69 -28.39
N SER A 348 -19.05 -2.73 -27.62
CA SER A 348 -19.20 -1.97 -26.38
C SER A 348 -19.94 -2.84 -25.37
N ALA A 349 -19.22 -3.34 -24.36
CA ALA A 349 -19.77 -4.31 -23.43
C ALA A 349 -19.70 -3.84 -21.98
N TYR A 350 -20.49 -4.48 -21.12
CA TYR A 350 -20.31 -4.47 -19.67
C TYR A 350 -19.89 -5.87 -19.23
N PHE A 351 -18.65 -5.97 -18.76
CA PHE A 351 -18.13 -7.21 -18.20
C PHE A 351 -18.11 -7.15 -16.68
N HIS A 352 -18.35 -8.27 -16.03
CA HIS A 352 -18.35 -8.34 -14.58
C HIS A 352 -16.94 -8.08 -14.00
N PRO A 353 -16.74 -7.09 -13.13
CA PRO A 353 -15.42 -6.64 -12.65
C PRO A 353 -14.52 -7.74 -12.12
N THR A 354 -15.08 -8.68 -11.33
CA THR A 354 -14.31 -9.77 -10.72
C THR A 354 -13.72 -10.74 -11.77
N TRP A 355 -14.46 -10.99 -12.86
CA TRP A 355 -13.98 -11.86 -13.95
C TRP A 355 -12.78 -11.22 -14.64
N ILE A 356 -12.88 -9.96 -15.03
CA ILE A 356 -11.81 -9.23 -15.71
C ILE A 356 -10.58 -9.13 -14.81
N ARG A 357 -10.74 -8.75 -13.54
CA ARG A 357 -9.63 -8.69 -12.58
C ARG A 357 -8.89 -10.02 -12.43
N LYS A 358 -9.61 -11.15 -12.37
CA LYS A 358 -9.00 -12.47 -12.24
C LYS A 358 -8.25 -12.86 -13.51
N SER A 359 -8.82 -12.61 -14.70
CA SER A 359 -8.19 -12.89 -15.99
C SER A 359 -6.94 -12.03 -16.21
N ALA A 360 -7.05 -10.71 -16.01
CA ALA A 360 -5.93 -9.78 -16.13
C ALA A 360 -4.74 -10.19 -15.23
N ARG A 361 -5.01 -10.54 -13.97
CA ARG A 361 -3.97 -11.00 -13.03
C ARG A 361 -3.38 -12.36 -13.40
N ARG A 362 -4.20 -13.31 -13.89
CA ARG A 362 -3.75 -14.64 -14.28
C ARG A 362 -2.75 -14.57 -15.42
N HIS A 363 -2.99 -13.71 -16.38
CA HIS A 363 -2.14 -13.55 -17.54
C HIS A 363 -1.05 -12.48 -17.38
N GLY A 364 -1.06 -11.72 -16.27
CA GLY A 364 -0.15 -10.59 -16.05
C GLY A 364 -0.40 -9.41 -17.00
N LEU A 365 -1.60 -9.32 -17.58
CA LEU A 365 -1.98 -8.31 -18.56
C LEU A 365 -2.76 -7.17 -17.88
N GLN A 366 -2.14 -6.02 -17.76
CA GLN A 366 -2.77 -4.81 -17.26
C GLN A 366 -2.89 -3.78 -18.39
N THR A 367 -4.11 -3.41 -18.75
CA THR A 367 -4.42 -2.45 -19.80
C THR A 367 -5.36 -1.37 -19.28
N ASP A 368 -5.43 -0.24 -19.99
CA ASP A 368 -6.40 0.82 -19.70
C ASP A 368 -7.86 0.32 -19.71
N ALA A 369 -8.17 -0.66 -20.54
CA ALA A 369 -9.48 -1.30 -20.60
C ALA A 369 -9.71 -2.16 -19.35
N SER A 370 -8.77 -3.06 -19.00
CA SER A 370 -8.90 -3.92 -17.82
C SER A 370 -8.95 -3.12 -16.53
N PHE A 371 -8.18 -2.02 -16.43
CA PHE A 371 -8.20 -1.09 -15.31
C PHE A 371 -9.61 -0.51 -15.04
N ARG A 372 -10.36 -0.19 -16.10
CA ARG A 372 -11.73 0.34 -15.98
C ARG A 372 -12.73 -0.76 -15.68
N PHE A 373 -12.70 -1.86 -16.44
CA PHE A 373 -13.62 -2.97 -16.24
C PHE A 373 -13.51 -3.60 -14.85
N GLU A 374 -12.29 -3.79 -14.34
CA GLU A 374 -12.09 -4.42 -13.02
C GLU A 374 -12.59 -3.57 -11.84
N ARG A 375 -12.76 -2.28 -12.06
CA ARG A 375 -13.34 -1.34 -11.07
C ARG A 375 -14.84 -1.15 -11.22
N GLY A 376 -15.37 -1.50 -12.39
CA GLY A 376 -16.75 -1.27 -12.80
C GLY A 376 -16.90 -0.01 -13.63
N ILE A 377 -17.66 -0.12 -14.70
CA ILE A 377 -17.98 0.98 -15.62
C ILE A 377 -19.48 1.28 -15.56
N ASP A 378 -19.91 2.34 -16.24
CA ASP A 378 -21.32 2.69 -16.37
C ASP A 378 -22.10 1.59 -17.12
N PRO A 379 -23.04 0.86 -16.50
CA PRO A 379 -23.82 -0.17 -17.17
C PRO A 379 -24.83 0.39 -18.19
N ALA A 380 -25.06 1.69 -18.23
CA ALA A 380 -25.93 2.37 -19.19
C ALA A 380 -25.15 3.03 -20.35
N GLY A 381 -23.80 3.16 -20.22
CA GLY A 381 -22.97 3.91 -21.14
C GLY A 381 -22.73 3.28 -22.52
N GLN A 382 -22.94 1.97 -22.68
CA GLN A 382 -22.56 1.21 -23.88
C GLN A 382 -23.17 1.75 -25.18
N ILE A 383 -24.47 2.06 -25.15
CA ILE A 383 -25.21 2.54 -26.36
C ILE A 383 -24.69 3.91 -26.79
N TYR A 384 -24.45 4.81 -25.84
CA TYR A 384 -23.90 6.11 -26.17
C TYR A 384 -22.51 5.99 -26.78
N ALA A 385 -21.65 5.23 -26.15
CA ALA A 385 -20.25 5.06 -26.58
C ALA A 385 -20.15 4.44 -27.97
N ILE A 386 -20.93 3.40 -28.26
CA ILE A 386 -20.88 2.72 -29.56
C ILE A 386 -21.47 3.59 -30.68
N LYS A 387 -22.55 4.35 -30.41
CA LYS A 387 -23.07 5.33 -31.36
C LYS A 387 -22.04 6.39 -31.69
N ARG A 388 -21.38 6.96 -30.68
CA ARG A 388 -20.36 7.99 -30.85
C ARG A 388 -19.17 7.47 -31.65
N ALA A 389 -18.71 6.22 -31.37
CA ALA A 389 -17.64 5.58 -32.13
C ALA A 389 -17.99 5.38 -33.59
N ALA A 390 -19.18 4.86 -33.87
CA ALA A 390 -19.67 4.65 -35.26
C ALA A 390 -19.80 5.97 -36.04
N MET A 391 -20.30 7.04 -35.40
CA MET A 391 -20.38 8.36 -36.00
C MET A 391 -18.99 8.96 -36.30
N LEU A 392 -18.02 8.78 -35.37
CA LEU A 392 -16.64 9.19 -35.60
C LEU A 392 -15.99 8.37 -36.73
N ALA A 393 -16.28 7.09 -36.84
CA ALA A 393 -15.79 6.26 -37.94
C ALA A 393 -16.34 6.74 -39.31
N GLN A 394 -17.62 7.17 -39.37
CA GLN A 394 -18.18 7.82 -40.56
C GLN A 394 -17.42 9.11 -40.90
N GLU A 395 -17.20 9.96 -39.90
CA GLU A 395 -16.57 11.27 -40.09
C GLU A 395 -15.09 11.12 -40.48
N LEU A 396 -14.32 10.27 -39.84
CA LEU A 396 -12.87 10.19 -39.93
C LEU A 396 -12.36 9.12 -40.90
N ALA A 397 -13.15 8.07 -41.11
CA ALA A 397 -12.80 6.96 -42.00
C ALA A 397 -13.70 6.83 -43.23
N GLY A 398 -14.72 7.71 -43.40
CA GLY A 398 -15.65 7.67 -44.52
C GLY A 398 -16.58 6.47 -44.53
N GLY A 399 -16.72 5.77 -43.41
CA GLY A 399 -17.51 4.54 -43.30
C GLY A 399 -19.00 4.72 -43.36
N GLU A 400 -19.74 3.62 -43.62
CA GLU A 400 -21.20 3.56 -43.62
C GLU A 400 -21.69 2.63 -42.49
N ILE A 401 -22.52 3.09 -41.57
CA ILE A 401 -23.11 2.25 -40.52
C ILE A 401 -24.03 1.23 -41.20
N SER A 402 -23.75 -0.07 -40.98
CA SER A 402 -24.32 -1.13 -41.84
C SER A 402 -25.17 -2.16 -41.10
N MET A 403 -25.50 -1.92 -39.86
CA MET A 403 -26.51 -2.69 -39.09
C MET A 403 -27.09 -1.86 -37.95
N GLU A 404 -28.29 -2.23 -37.53
CA GLU A 404 -28.81 -1.74 -36.23
C GLU A 404 -27.94 -2.21 -35.08
N ILE A 405 -27.87 -1.42 -34.02
CA ILE A 405 -27.11 -1.82 -32.83
C ILE A 405 -27.74 -3.07 -32.23
N VAL A 406 -26.97 -4.14 -32.12
CA VAL A 406 -27.35 -5.30 -31.33
C VAL A 406 -27.07 -4.95 -29.86
N ASP A 407 -28.07 -5.14 -28.99
CA ASP A 407 -27.96 -4.91 -27.54
C ASP A 407 -28.48 -6.16 -26.80
N VAL A 408 -27.58 -7.04 -26.42
CA VAL A 408 -27.88 -8.24 -25.62
C VAL A 408 -27.59 -7.92 -24.17
N LYS A 409 -28.62 -8.00 -23.33
CA LYS A 409 -28.50 -7.74 -21.89
C LYS A 409 -29.31 -8.74 -21.07
N ASN A 410 -28.94 -8.94 -19.83
CA ASN A 410 -29.64 -9.83 -18.91
C ASN A 410 -29.86 -9.16 -17.52
N ASP A 411 -30.55 -9.88 -16.63
CA ASP A 411 -30.97 -9.38 -15.31
C ASP A 411 -29.81 -9.22 -14.31
N THR A 412 -28.61 -9.67 -14.63
CA THR A 412 -27.41 -9.48 -13.76
C THR A 412 -26.75 -8.11 -13.96
N LEU A 413 -27.19 -7.33 -14.95
CA LEU A 413 -26.69 -5.98 -15.18
C LEU A 413 -27.02 -5.09 -13.97
N PRO A 414 -26.05 -4.38 -13.39
CA PRO A 414 -26.29 -3.48 -12.26
C PRO A 414 -27.37 -2.44 -12.57
N GLN A 415 -28.27 -2.24 -11.60
CA GLN A 415 -29.34 -1.27 -11.67
C GLN A 415 -29.10 -0.12 -10.71
N ASP A 416 -29.79 1.01 -10.93
CA ASP A 416 -29.79 2.15 -10.04
C ASP A 416 -30.23 1.75 -8.62
N ALA A 417 -29.53 2.23 -7.61
CA ALA A 417 -29.87 1.94 -6.22
C ALA A 417 -30.88 2.97 -5.68
N ILE A 418 -31.93 2.49 -5.01
CA ILE A 418 -32.90 3.35 -4.32
C ILE A 418 -32.56 3.35 -2.83
N ILE A 419 -32.28 4.52 -2.27
CA ILE A 419 -31.76 4.71 -0.92
C ILE A 419 -32.64 5.72 -0.18
N ASP A 420 -33.15 5.31 0.97
CA ASP A 420 -33.87 6.21 1.89
C ASP A 420 -32.85 6.86 2.83
N VAL A 421 -32.87 8.19 2.93
CA VAL A 421 -31.92 8.99 3.71
C VAL A 421 -32.69 9.94 4.62
N GLU A 422 -32.43 9.86 5.91
CA GLU A 422 -32.95 10.81 6.91
C GLU A 422 -32.06 12.05 6.98
N TYR A 423 -32.61 13.26 6.93
CA TYR A 423 -31.84 14.50 7.06
C TYR A 423 -31.13 14.60 8.41
N LYS A 424 -31.77 14.08 9.46
CA LYS A 424 -31.13 13.99 10.77
C LYS A 424 -29.89 13.11 10.75
N TYR A 425 -29.93 11.97 10.05
CA TYR A 425 -28.75 11.09 9.91
C TYR A 425 -27.60 11.80 9.18
N VAL A 426 -27.92 12.58 8.13
CA VAL A 426 -26.93 13.40 7.42
C VAL A 426 -26.26 14.38 8.38
N ALA A 427 -27.07 15.13 9.15
CA ALA A 427 -26.58 16.13 10.11
C ALA A 427 -25.74 15.48 11.23
N ASP A 428 -26.20 14.35 11.77
CA ASP A 428 -25.50 13.63 12.86
C ASP A 428 -24.14 13.07 12.39
N LEU A 429 -24.06 12.59 11.13
CA LEU A 429 -22.82 12.00 10.59
C LEU A 429 -21.83 13.08 10.16
N ILE A 430 -22.27 14.17 9.53
CA ILE A 430 -21.45 15.31 9.13
C ILE A 430 -21.02 16.14 10.35
N GLY A 431 -21.84 16.19 11.38
CA GLY A 431 -21.67 17.07 12.55
C GLY A 431 -22.15 18.50 12.34
N LYS A 432 -22.89 18.77 11.24
CA LYS A 432 -23.44 20.07 10.89
C LYS A 432 -24.78 19.89 10.15
N GLU A 433 -25.77 20.71 10.50
CA GLU A 433 -27.01 20.77 9.73
C GLU A 433 -26.78 21.52 8.41
N LEU A 434 -27.11 20.87 7.29
CA LEU A 434 -27.08 21.46 5.97
C LEU A 434 -28.53 21.71 5.50
N PRO A 435 -28.80 22.84 4.81
CA PRO A 435 -30.12 23.08 4.21
C PRO A 435 -30.52 21.94 3.28
N VAL A 436 -31.77 21.54 3.32
CA VAL A 436 -32.31 20.44 2.49
C VAL A 436 -32.11 20.73 1.00
N GLU A 437 -32.33 21.97 0.58
CA GLU A 437 -32.13 22.42 -0.80
C GLU A 437 -30.69 22.24 -1.26
N THR A 438 -29.72 22.51 -0.37
CA THR A 438 -28.29 22.31 -0.66
C THR A 438 -27.97 20.84 -0.86
N GLN A 439 -28.43 19.97 0.05
CA GLN A 439 -28.22 18.53 -0.06
C GLN A 439 -28.79 17.98 -1.36
N GLN A 440 -30.04 18.32 -1.69
CA GLN A 440 -30.71 17.89 -2.92
C GLN A 440 -30.06 18.48 -4.17
N SER A 441 -29.61 19.72 -4.14
CA SER A 441 -28.92 20.36 -5.26
C SER A 441 -27.60 19.66 -5.58
N ILE A 442 -26.80 19.36 -4.56
CA ILE A 442 -25.55 18.60 -4.71
C ILE A 442 -25.84 17.27 -5.38
N LEU A 443 -26.76 16.49 -4.85
CA LEU A 443 -27.09 15.17 -5.38
C LEU A 443 -27.58 15.24 -6.84
N LYS A 444 -28.47 16.18 -7.17
CA LYS A 444 -28.94 16.39 -8.55
C LYS A 444 -27.80 16.75 -9.50
N ASN A 445 -26.88 17.61 -9.09
CA ASN A 445 -25.74 18.01 -9.90
C ASN A 445 -24.75 16.86 -10.11
N LEU A 446 -24.69 15.89 -9.20
CA LEU A 446 -23.94 14.64 -9.35
C LEU A 446 -24.67 13.57 -10.18
N GLY A 447 -25.89 13.86 -10.67
CA GLY A 447 -26.68 12.95 -11.49
C GLY A 447 -27.60 12.01 -10.72
N PHE A 448 -27.79 12.24 -9.41
CA PHE A 448 -28.79 11.50 -8.63
C PHE A 448 -30.19 12.04 -8.87
N GLU A 449 -31.19 11.19 -8.79
CA GLU A 449 -32.60 11.56 -8.88
C GLU A 449 -33.26 11.54 -7.49
N ILE A 450 -33.93 12.60 -7.11
CA ILE A 450 -34.71 12.66 -5.88
C ILE A 450 -36.14 12.20 -6.20
N LEU A 451 -36.49 10.96 -5.81
CA LEU A 451 -37.78 10.36 -6.10
C LEU A 451 -38.90 10.92 -5.21
N LYS A 452 -38.58 11.11 -3.91
CA LYS A 452 -39.48 11.64 -2.90
C LYS A 452 -38.67 12.46 -1.89
N SER A 453 -39.34 13.47 -1.31
CA SER A 453 -38.76 14.25 -0.22
C SER A 453 -39.91 14.82 0.63
N ASP A 454 -39.75 14.73 1.94
CA ASP A 454 -40.63 15.37 2.92
C ASP A 454 -39.81 16.19 3.93
N ALA A 455 -40.29 16.50 5.12
CA ALA A 455 -39.59 17.30 6.13
C ALA A 455 -38.48 16.51 6.85
N GLU A 456 -38.51 15.19 6.86
CA GLU A 456 -37.62 14.33 7.65
C GLU A 456 -36.73 13.49 6.78
N THR A 457 -37.17 13.08 5.57
CA THR A 457 -36.53 12.10 4.73
C THR A 457 -36.51 12.50 3.26
N MET A 458 -35.52 11.94 2.54
CA MET A 458 -35.50 11.90 1.08
C MET A 458 -35.26 10.48 0.59
N GLN A 459 -35.90 10.12 -0.52
CA GLN A 459 -35.59 8.90 -1.26
C GLN A 459 -34.79 9.25 -2.50
N VAL A 460 -33.58 8.73 -2.56
CA VAL A 460 -32.58 9.04 -3.60
C VAL A 460 -32.41 7.84 -4.49
N LYS A 461 -32.42 8.05 -5.79
CA LYS A 461 -32.03 7.07 -6.79
C LYS A 461 -30.60 7.37 -7.22
N ALA A 462 -29.65 6.55 -6.79
CA ALA A 462 -28.25 6.63 -7.16
C ALA A 462 -28.03 5.93 -8.49
N PRO A 463 -27.41 6.60 -9.48
CA PRO A 463 -27.17 6.00 -10.79
C PRO A 463 -26.17 4.83 -10.69
N ALA A 464 -26.37 3.79 -11.49
CA ALA A 464 -25.59 2.56 -11.43
C ALA A 464 -24.09 2.73 -11.76
N PHE A 465 -23.70 3.84 -12.40
CA PHE A 465 -22.26 4.16 -12.58
C PHE A 465 -21.55 4.52 -11.26
N ARG A 466 -22.30 4.88 -10.21
CA ARG A 466 -21.79 5.03 -8.84
C ARG A 466 -21.79 3.64 -8.19
N VAL A 467 -20.72 2.88 -8.46
CA VAL A 467 -20.59 1.48 -8.02
C VAL A 467 -20.55 1.31 -6.51
N ASP A 468 -20.15 2.33 -5.80
CA ASP A 468 -19.93 2.43 -4.36
C ASP A 468 -21.18 2.88 -3.58
N VAL A 469 -22.06 3.70 -4.18
CA VAL A 469 -23.18 4.33 -3.48
C VAL A 469 -24.37 3.39 -3.37
N LYS A 470 -24.53 2.73 -2.21
CA LYS A 470 -25.58 1.73 -1.96
C LYS A 470 -26.29 1.89 -0.61
N LYS A 471 -25.78 2.76 0.26
CA LYS A 471 -26.26 2.95 1.63
C LYS A 471 -26.40 4.44 1.95
N PRO A 472 -27.18 4.80 2.99
CA PRO A 472 -27.31 6.19 3.40
C PRO A 472 -25.99 6.89 3.70
N CYS A 473 -25.00 6.21 4.30
CA CYS A 473 -23.69 6.80 4.58
C CYS A 473 -22.92 7.16 3.31
N ASP A 474 -23.11 6.39 2.22
CA ASP A 474 -22.45 6.68 0.96
C ASP A 474 -23.03 7.94 0.31
N VAL A 475 -24.37 8.15 0.46
CA VAL A 475 -25.02 9.39 0.02
C VAL A 475 -24.53 10.60 0.84
N VAL A 476 -24.30 10.41 2.15
CA VAL A 476 -23.72 11.46 3.01
C VAL A 476 -22.31 11.83 2.55
N GLU A 477 -21.49 10.86 2.19
CA GLU A 477 -20.14 11.10 1.64
C GLU A 477 -20.21 11.95 0.38
N GLU A 478 -21.12 11.64 -0.55
CA GLU A 478 -21.32 12.41 -1.78
C GLU A 478 -21.73 13.87 -1.50
N ILE A 479 -22.62 14.08 -0.56
CA ILE A 479 -23.01 15.44 -0.13
C ILE A 479 -21.81 16.17 0.46
N LEU A 480 -21.06 15.51 1.36
CA LEU A 480 -19.99 16.13 2.13
C LEU A 480 -18.77 16.48 1.26
N ARG A 481 -18.38 15.60 0.32
CA ARG A 481 -17.21 15.86 -0.56
C ARG A 481 -17.44 17.06 -1.48
N ILE A 482 -18.67 17.27 -1.96
CA ILE A 482 -19.03 18.44 -2.79
C ILE A 482 -19.29 19.68 -1.97
N TYR A 483 -19.91 19.54 -0.79
CA TYR A 483 -20.03 20.62 0.16
C TYR A 483 -18.68 21.15 0.63
N GLY A 484 -17.69 20.27 0.77
CA GLY A 484 -16.32 20.50 1.18
C GLY A 484 -16.08 20.18 2.66
N TYR A 485 -15.19 19.25 2.92
CA TYR A 485 -14.77 18.84 4.26
C TYR A 485 -14.26 20.01 5.11
N ASN A 486 -13.55 20.96 4.48
CA ASN A 486 -12.99 22.12 5.16
C ASN A 486 -14.05 23.15 5.58
N ASN A 487 -15.29 23.02 5.11
CA ASN A 487 -16.42 23.87 5.50
C ASN A 487 -17.13 23.37 6.77
N ILE A 488 -16.63 22.25 7.35
CA ILE A 488 -17.13 21.74 8.62
C ILE A 488 -16.29 22.30 9.75
N GLU A 489 -16.93 22.97 10.67
CA GLU A 489 -16.30 23.58 11.82
C GLU A 489 -15.83 22.53 12.81
N ILE A 490 -14.57 22.60 13.21
CA ILE A 490 -14.04 21.73 14.26
C ILE A 490 -14.50 22.28 15.60
N PRO A 491 -15.30 21.52 16.41
CA PRO A 491 -15.76 22.01 17.70
C PRO A 491 -14.58 22.21 18.65
N SER A 492 -14.57 23.35 19.35
CA SER A 492 -13.53 23.66 20.33
C SER A 492 -13.55 22.75 21.57
N GLN A 493 -14.65 22.01 21.77
CA GLN A 493 -14.84 21.10 22.91
C GLN A 493 -15.51 19.83 22.46
N VAL A 494 -14.94 18.69 22.87
CA VAL A 494 -15.57 17.39 22.74
C VAL A 494 -16.16 17.00 24.10
N ARG A 495 -17.47 16.83 24.14
CA ARG A 495 -18.15 16.29 25.34
C ARG A 495 -18.14 14.78 25.26
N SER A 496 -17.35 14.16 26.12
CA SER A 496 -17.29 12.70 26.26
C SER A 496 -17.68 12.27 27.66
N SER A 497 -18.51 11.27 27.78
CA SER A 497 -18.84 10.61 29.04
C SER A 497 -17.84 9.49 29.31
N LEU A 498 -16.76 9.77 30.03
CA LEU A 498 -15.74 8.81 30.44
C LEU A 498 -16.15 8.06 31.72
N THR A 499 -17.28 7.36 31.71
CA THR A 499 -17.86 6.76 32.91
C THR A 499 -17.39 5.35 33.23
N THR A 500 -16.84 4.62 32.28
CA THR A 500 -16.44 3.23 32.46
C THR A 500 -14.96 3.01 32.18
N LYS A 501 -14.27 2.40 33.16
CA LYS A 501 -12.91 1.88 32.94
C LYS A 501 -13.00 0.40 32.63
N GLY A 502 -12.63 0.03 31.40
CA GLY A 502 -12.60 -1.36 30.95
C GLY A 502 -11.43 -2.16 31.49
N GLU A 503 -11.39 -3.45 31.20
CA GLU A 503 -10.23 -4.31 31.49
C GLU A 503 -8.97 -3.85 30.74
N LEU A 504 -9.15 -3.31 29.52
CA LEU A 504 -8.06 -2.76 28.70
C LEU A 504 -7.39 -1.56 29.38
N ASP A 505 -8.17 -0.64 29.96
CA ASP A 505 -7.64 0.52 30.69
C ASP A 505 -6.80 0.10 31.89
N LYS A 506 -7.23 -0.96 32.59
CA LYS A 506 -6.47 -1.52 33.72
C LYS A 506 -5.17 -2.14 33.24
N SER A 507 -5.22 -2.90 32.16
CA SER A 507 -4.03 -3.52 31.55
C SER A 507 -3.02 -2.46 31.10
N ASN A 508 -3.47 -1.44 30.38
CA ASN A 508 -2.62 -0.33 29.92
C ASN A 508 -1.99 0.43 31.10
N LYS A 509 -2.77 0.68 32.17
CA LYS A 509 -2.25 1.33 33.38
C LYS A 509 -1.15 0.49 34.04
N LEU A 510 -1.32 -0.82 34.16
CA LEU A 510 -0.32 -1.71 34.73
C LEU A 510 0.92 -1.82 33.85
N GLN A 511 0.73 -1.87 32.53
CA GLN A 511 1.83 -1.83 31.57
C GLN A 511 2.64 -0.55 31.73
N ASN A 512 2.01 0.62 31.77
CA ASN A 512 2.69 1.90 31.96
C ASN A 512 3.46 1.96 33.29
N HIS A 513 2.89 1.44 34.37
CA HIS A 513 3.61 1.38 35.66
C HIS A 513 4.88 0.52 35.60
N VAL A 514 4.85 -0.58 34.84
CA VAL A 514 6.03 -1.43 34.66
C VAL A 514 7.01 -0.77 33.71
N ALA A 515 6.54 -0.14 32.64
CA ALA A 515 7.37 0.62 31.71
C ALA A 515 8.13 1.75 32.43
N GLU A 516 7.44 2.56 33.23
CA GLU A 516 8.04 3.62 34.06
C GLU A 516 9.11 3.07 35.01
N GLN A 517 8.84 1.93 35.64
CA GLN A 517 9.83 1.25 36.50
C GLN A 517 11.06 0.83 35.73
N LEU A 518 10.90 0.24 34.55
CA LEU A 518 12.01 -0.21 33.70
C LEU A 518 12.83 0.98 33.19
N VAL A 519 12.17 2.06 32.74
CA VAL A 519 12.85 3.31 32.35
C VAL A 519 13.64 3.87 33.54
N GLY A 520 13.08 3.87 34.74
CA GLY A 520 13.77 4.26 35.97
C GLY A 520 14.98 3.38 36.31
N CYS A 521 15.04 2.15 35.81
CA CYS A 521 16.17 1.24 35.91
C CYS A 521 17.16 1.34 34.74
N GLY A 522 16.96 2.31 33.82
CA GLY A 522 17.83 2.58 32.68
C GLY A 522 17.55 1.72 31.43
N PHE A 523 16.37 1.10 31.35
CA PHE A 523 15.93 0.44 30.13
C PHE A 523 15.38 1.45 29.12
N ASN A 524 15.58 1.17 27.84
CA ASN A 524 14.97 1.86 26.73
C ASN A 524 13.88 0.96 26.12
N GLU A 525 12.71 1.55 25.86
CA GLU A 525 11.65 0.85 25.15
C GLU A 525 12.02 0.71 23.68
N ILE A 526 11.81 -0.48 23.13
CA ILE A 526 11.95 -0.75 21.70
C ILE A 526 10.63 -1.28 21.15
N LEU A 527 10.43 -1.08 19.85
CA LEU A 527 9.28 -1.59 19.13
C LEU A 527 9.78 -2.22 17.83
N ASN A 528 9.64 -3.53 17.73
CA ASN A 528 10.04 -4.29 16.56
C ASN A 528 8.82 -4.78 15.78
N ASN A 529 9.03 -5.06 14.47
CA ASN A 529 8.00 -5.58 13.61
C ASN A 529 7.50 -6.97 14.11
N SER A 530 6.19 -7.19 14.00
CA SER A 530 5.60 -8.51 14.26
C SER A 530 5.92 -9.53 13.17
N LEU A 531 6.27 -9.06 11.97
CA LEU A 531 6.75 -9.90 10.88
C LEU A 531 8.25 -10.07 10.96
N THR A 532 8.73 -11.29 10.68
CA THR A 532 10.13 -11.66 10.86
C THR A 532 10.58 -12.71 9.84
N LYS A 533 11.85 -13.06 9.89
CA LYS A 533 12.51 -14.00 8.97
C LYS A 533 12.18 -15.46 9.30
N VAL A 534 11.88 -16.24 8.27
CA VAL A 534 11.74 -17.70 8.36
C VAL A 534 13.01 -18.35 8.92
N ALA A 535 14.19 -17.87 8.48
CA ALA A 535 15.49 -18.42 8.85
C ALA A 535 15.76 -18.47 10.36
N TYR A 536 15.08 -17.66 11.17
CA TYR A 536 15.24 -17.71 12.64
C TYR A 536 14.65 -18.98 13.25
N TYR A 537 13.70 -19.61 12.57
CA TYR A 537 12.91 -20.76 13.06
C TYR A 537 13.28 -22.10 12.40
N GLU A 538 14.07 -22.09 11.31
CA GLU A 538 14.39 -23.31 10.55
C GLU A 538 15.08 -24.40 11.37
N GLU A 539 15.96 -24.02 12.32
CA GLU A 539 16.68 -24.97 13.19
C GLU A 539 16.20 -24.88 14.67
N GLY A 540 15.05 -24.23 14.91
CA GLY A 540 14.55 -24.02 16.27
C GLY A 540 13.88 -25.28 16.84
N GLU A 541 14.28 -25.68 18.05
CA GLU A 541 13.62 -26.74 18.82
C GLU A 541 12.51 -26.16 19.72
N THR A 542 12.78 -25.02 20.35
CA THR A 542 11.83 -24.29 21.20
C THR A 542 10.80 -23.53 20.35
N TYR A 543 11.27 -22.78 19.36
CA TYR A 543 10.43 -22.02 18.43
C TYR A 543 10.47 -22.68 17.05
N LYS A 544 9.54 -23.57 16.79
CA LYS A 544 9.53 -24.39 15.57
C LYS A 544 8.91 -23.66 14.39
N LEU A 545 9.47 -23.85 13.20
CA LEU A 545 8.95 -23.29 11.95
C LEU A 545 7.50 -23.77 11.63
N GLU A 546 7.17 -25.01 12.01
CA GLU A 546 5.79 -25.54 11.85
C GLU A 546 4.74 -24.79 12.65
N ASN A 547 5.15 -24.13 13.76
CA ASN A 547 4.28 -23.34 14.63
C ASN A 547 4.24 -21.86 14.25
N CYS A 548 4.92 -21.44 13.18
CA CYS A 548 4.83 -20.07 12.67
C CYS A 548 3.53 -19.83 11.91
N VAL A 549 2.94 -18.68 12.14
CA VAL A 549 1.90 -18.11 11.27
C VAL A 549 2.58 -17.58 10.03
N LYS A 550 2.36 -18.22 8.88
CA LYS A 550 2.97 -17.87 7.59
C LYS A 550 2.08 -16.94 6.79
N LEU A 551 2.67 -15.93 6.15
CA LEU A 551 1.96 -15.04 5.24
C LEU A 551 1.81 -15.71 3.86
N MET A 552 0.65 -15.54 3.24
CA MET A 552 0.41 -16.07 1.88
C MET A 552 1.20 -15.31 0.82
N ASN A 553 1.27 -13.98 0.94
CA ASN A 553 1.95 -13.10 0.00
C ASN A 553 2.86 -12.13 0.76
N PRO A 554 4.03 -12.57 1.24
CA PRO A 554 4.93 -11.70 1.97
C PRO A 554 5.58 -10.67 1.02
N LEU A 555 5.76 -9.45 1.51
CA LEU A 555 6.47 -8.40 0.77
C LEU A 555 7.93 -8.74 0.50
N SER A 556 8.55 -9.50 1.41
CA SER A 556 9.92 -10.03 1.27
C SER A 556 10.07 -11.30 2.09
N GLN A 557 11.14 -12.07 1.84
CA GLN A 557 11.50 -13.24 2.66
C GLN A 557 11.83 -12.87 4.10
N ASP A 558 12.26 -11.62 4.33
CA ASP A 558 12.56 -11.10 5.65
C ASP A 558 11.31 -10.82 6.50
N LEU A 559 10.12 -10.83 5.90
CA LEU A 559 8.84 -10.53 6.52
C LEU A 559 7.79 -11.63 6.22
N ALA A 560 8.22 -12.89 6.17
CA ALA A 560 7.38 -13.98 5.68
C ALA A 560 6.58 -14.71 6.76
N VAL A 561 6.92 -14.54 8.04
CA VAL A 561 6.24 -15.19 9.18
C VAL A 561 5.99 -14.20 10.31
N MET A 562 4.99 -14.48 11.15
CA MET A 562 4.78 -13.73 12.38
C MET A 562 5.63 -14.31 13.51
N ARG A 563 6.14 -13.43 14.37
CA ARG A 563 7.05 -13.78 15.47
C ARG A 563 6.38 -14.65 16.53
N GLN A 564 7.04 -15.75 16.94
CA GLN A 564 6.66 -16.56 18.10
C GLN A 564 7.24 -16.04 19.41
N THR A 565 8.25 -15.18 19.36
CA THR A 565 8.95 -14.61 20.51
C THR A 565 9.42 -13.20 20.18
N LEU A 566 9.60 -12.38 21.20
CA LEU A 566 10.21 -11.05 21.07
C LEU A 566 11.75 -11.11 20.95
N LEU A 567 12.37 -12.28 21.28
CA LEU A 567 13.82 -12.46 21.35
C LEU A 567 14.57 -11.94 20.14
N PHE A 568 14.15 -12.35 18.93
CA PHE A 568 14.89 -12.04 17.70
C PHE A 568 14.92 -10.56 17.38
N GLY A 569 13.78 -9.87 17.52
CA GLY A 569 13.71 -8.41 17.31
C GLY A 569 14.63 -7.64 18.26
N GLY A 570 14.69 -8.06 19.54
CA GLY A 570 15.60 -7.48 20.50
C GLY A 570 17.08 -7.75 20.18
N LEU A 571 17.42 -8.96 19.72
CA LEU A 571 18.78 -9.27 19.27
C LEU A 571 19.17 -8.46 18.02
N GLU A 572 18.29 -8.26 17.05
CA GLU A 572 18.50 -7.36 15.90
C GLU A 572 18.77 -5.93 16.37
N SER A 573 18.00 -5.46 17.35
CA SER A 573 18.19 -4.14 17.94
C SER A 573 19.54 -4.02 18.66
N ILE A 574 19.96 -5.06 19.37
CA ILE A 574 21.29 -5.13 20.01
C ILE A 574 22.39 -5.07 18.94
N ALA A 575 22.35 -5.94 17.93
CA ALA A 575 23.33 -5.99 16.85
C ALA A 575 23.47 -4.61 16.16
N ARG A 576 22.34 -3.98 15.86
CA ARG A 576 22.30 -2.64 15.26
C ARG A 576 22.99 -1.58 16.10
N ASN A 577 22.84 -1.62 17.43
CA ASN A 577 23.42 -0.65 18.34
C ASN A 577 24.91 -0.95 18.58
N VAL A 578 25.28 -2.23 18.76
CA VAL A 578 26.70 -2.65 18.91
C VAL A 578 27.50 -2.22 17.69
N ASN A 579 26.98 -2.39 16.48
CA ASN A 579 27.61 -1.92 15.23
C ASN A 579 27.78 -0.39 15.19
N ARG A 580 27.04 0.35 16.04
CA ARG A 580 27.19 1.80 16.24
C ARG A 580 28.03 2.17 17.45
N ARG A 581 28.79 1.19 17.98
CA ARG A 581 29.67 1.36 19.15
C ARG A 581 28.94 1.68 20.46
N MET A 582 27.71 1.19 20.61
CA MET A 582 26.89 1.26 21.82
C MET A 582 26.66 -0.17 22.35
N PRO A 583 27.62 -0.77 23.08
CA PRO A 583 27.53 -2.18 23.51
C PRO A 583 26.76 -2.40 24.82
N ASP A 584 26.60 -1.36 25.64
CA ASP A 584 26.00 -1.47 26.99
C ASP A 584 24.52 -1.11 26.89
N LEU A 585 23.66 -2.13 26.78
CA LEU A 585 22.27 -1.95 26.43
C LEU A 585 21.32 -2.63 27.41
N LYS A 586 20.23 -1.94 27.69
CA LYS A 586 19.06 -2.46 28.39
C LYS A 586 17.81 -2.10 27.60
N PHE A 587 17.14 -3.10 27.07
CA PHE A 587 15.93 -2.91 26.26
C PHE A 587 14.73 -3.65 26.85
N PHE A 588 13.53 -3.10 26.64
CA PHE A 588 12.31 -3.80 26.86
C PHE A 588 11.31 -3.55 25.73
N GLU A 589 10.42 -4.53 25.51
CA GLU A 589 9.35 -4.43 24.51
C GLU A 589 8.11 -5.14 25.05
N PHE A 590 6.96 -4.46 24.95
CA PHE A 590 5.66 -5.08 25.04
C PHE A 590 5.16 -5.41 23.64
N GLY A 591 4.77 -6.66 23.40
CA GLY A 591 4.32 -7.05 22.06
C GLY A 591 3.60 -8.39 22.01
N ASN A 592 2.79 -8.58 20.97
CA ASN A 592 2.16 -9.85 20.68
C ASN A 592 3.15 -10.86 20.11
N CYS A 593 3.01 -12.10 20.52
CA CYS A 593 3.64 -13.28 19.94
C CYS A 593 2.53 -14.18 19.38
N TYR A 594 2.77 -14.79 18.23
CA TYR A 594 1.76 -15.48 17.43
C TYR A 594 2.13 -16.93 17.22
N TYR A 595 1.14 -17.82 17.34
CA TYR A 595 1.35 -19.25 17.27
C TYR A 595 0.33 -19.91 16.37
N PHE A 596 0.80 -20.86 15.59
CA PHE A 596 0.00 -21.78 14.82
C PHE A 596 0.14 -23.20 15.41
N SER A 597 -0.98 -23.88 15.61
CA SER A 597 -1.03 -25.25 16.12
C SER A 597 -1.48 -26.19 15.00
N PRO A 598 -0.55 -26.89 14.32
CA PRO A 598 -0.90 -27.77 13.19
C PRO A 598 -1.95 -28.83 13.57
N GLU A 599 -1.88 -29.35 14.78
CA GLU A 599 -2.80 -30.37 15.29
C GLU A 599 -4.25 -29.86 15.47
N LYS A 600 -4.45 -28.56 15.57
CA LYS A 600 -5.77 -27.93 15.68
C LYS A 600 -6.28 -27.45 14.33
N ASN A 601 -5.46 -27.45 13.31
CA ASN A 601 -5.83 -27.05 11.95
C ASN A 601 -6.69 -28.14 11.33
N GLN A 602 -8.00 -28.02 11.44
CA GLN A 602 -8.96 -28.89 10.79
C GLN A 602 -9.43 -28.23 9.49
N GLU A 603 -8.62 -28.28 8.46
CA GLU A 603 -9.12 -28.10 7.10
C GLU A 603 -10.12 -29.21 6.82
N LYS A 604 -11.40 -28.89 6.85
CA LYS A 604 -12.42 -29.82 6.40
C LYS A 604 -12.54 -29.63 4.90
N VAL A 605 -12.03 -30.60 4.21
CA VAL A 605 -12.43 -30.95 2.86
C VAL A 605 -13.72 -31.77 3.00
N ASP A 606 -14.74 -31.49 2.19
CA ASP A 606 -15.95 -32.32 2.13
C ASP A 606 -15.62 -33.71 1.58
N GLU A 607 -16.62 -34.60 1.57
CA GLU A 607 -16.47 -35.98 1.07
C GLU A 607 -16.01 -36.05 -0.41
N ASN A 608 -16.02 -34.92 -1.12
CA ASN A 608 -15.62 -34.79 -2.53
C ASN A 608 -14.28 -34.08 -2.71
N GLY A 609 -13.59 -33.68 -1.63
CA GLY A 609 -12.30 -32.99 -1.71
C GLY A 609 -12.38 -31.48 -1.91
N GLU A 610 -13.56 -30.86 -1.82
CA GLU A 610 -13.71 -29.41 -1.92
C GLU A 610 -13.65 -28.74 -0.54
N THR A 611 -12.92 -27.62 -0.46
CA THR A 611 -12.84 -26.81 0.77
C THR A 611 -14.23 -26.26 1.13
N LEU A 612 -14.75 -26.63 2.29
CA LEU A 612 -16.07 -26.20 2.76
C LEU A 612 -16.20 -24.68 2.74
N LYS A 613 -17.24 -24.17 2.10
CA LYS A 613 -17.57 -22.73 2.08
C LYS A 613 -17.61 -22.17 3.51
N ALA A 614 -16.96 -21.02 3.69
CA ALA A 614 -16.82 -20.36 4.97
C ALA A 614 -18.20 -20.06 5.60
N SER A 615 -18.58 -20.85 6.61
CA SER A 615 -19.66 -20.51 7.54
C SER A 615 -19.05 -19.88 8.80
N ALA A 616 -19.83 -19.15 9.59
CA ALA A 616 -19.37 -18.59 10.86
C ALA A 616 -18.85 -19.68 11.83
N GLU A 617 -19.29 -20.92 11.68
CA GLU A 617 -18.89 -22.07 12.47
C GLU A 617 -17.60 -22.73 11.96
N SER A 618 -17.38 -22.79 10.64
CA SER A 618 -16.13 -23.25 10.04
C SER A 618 -15.00 -22.25 10.28
N SER A 619 -15.27 -20.94 10.20
CA SER A 619 -14.32 -19.89 10.52
C SER A 619 -13.81 -19.96 11.96
N LYS A 620 -14.66 -20.25 12.94
CA LYS A 620 -14.24 -20.46 14.34
C LYS A 620 -13.34 -21.68 14.51
N LYS A 621 -13.54 -22.74 13.75
CA LYS A 621 -12.71 -23.97 13.80
C LYS A 621 -11.34 -23.75 13.15
N ILE A 622 -11.28 -23.02 12.04
CA ILE A 622 -10.02 -22.64 11.39
C ILE A 622 -9.20 -21.72 12.32
N LEU A 623 -9.84 -20.70 12.88
CA LEU A 623 -9.19 -19.77 13.81
C LEU A 623 -8.71 -20.43 15.11
N ALA A 624 -9.25 -21.59 15.50
CA ALA A 624 -8.80 -22.32 16.69
C ALA A 624 -7.35 -22.82 16.60
N ALA A 625 -6.80 -22.93 15.37
CA ALA A 625 -5.40 -23.26 15.15
C ALA A 625 -4.45 -22.08 15.41
N TYR A 626 -4.96 -20.87 15.48
CA TYR A 626 -4.18 -19.67 15.67
C TYR A 626 -4.40 -19.13 17.09
N SER A 627 -3.33 -18.67 17.71
CA SER A 627 -3.40 -17.98 19.00
C SER A 627 -2.37 -16.87 19.06
N GLU A 628 -2.67 -15.86 19.89
CA GLU A 628 -1.74 -14.81 20.23
C GLU A 628 -1.72 -14.58 21.73
N ASP A 629 -0.54 -14.29 22.25
CA ASP A 629 -0.31 -13.89 23.62
C ASP A 629 0.50 -12.61 23.66
N TYR A 630 0.19 -11.75 24.62
CA TYR A 630 0.94 -10.53 24.84
C TYR A 630 2.09 -10.80 25.81
N HIS A 631 3.29 -10.37 25.43
CA HIS A 631 4.52 -10.62 26.16
C HIS A 631 5.24 -9.33 26.53
N LEU A 632 6.07 -9.38 27.55
CA LEU A 632 7.08 -8.40 27.89
C LEU A 632 8.45 -9.06 27.77
N GLY A 633 9.24 -8.61 26.80
CA GLY A 633 10.64 -8.99 26.65
C GLY A 633 11.57 -8.00 27.33
N LEU A 634 12.61 -8.49 27.99
CA LEU A 634 13.69 -7.68 28.54
C LEU A 634 15.01 -8.21 28.00
N TRP A 635 15.91 -7.32 27.57
CA TRP A 635 17.25 -7.64 27.13
C TRP A 635 18.27 -6.80 27.86
N GLN A 636 19.39 -7.41 28.21
CA GLN A 636 20.52 -6.73 28.80
C GLN A 636 21.81 -7.32 28.26
N THR A 637 22.78 -6.47 27.89
CA THR A 637 24.10 -6.88 27.42
C THR A 637 25.14 -5.82 27.76
N GLY A 638 26.42 -6.19 27.69
CA GLY A 638 27.54 -5.30 27.95
C GLY A 638 27.77 -5.06 29.43
N LYS A 639 28.29 -3.91 29.79
CA LYS A 639 28.65 -3.53 31.16
C LYS A 639 27.44 -3.01 31.93
N ARG A 640 27.42 -3.37 33.22
CA ARG A 640 26.52 -2.78 34.22
C ARG A 640 27.00 -1.40 34.61
N VAL A 641 28.31 -1.29 34.87
CA VAL A 641 29.01 -0.07 35.28
C VAL A 641 30.24 0.07 34.43
N ASN A 642 30.35 1.19 33.73
CA ASN A 642 31.59 1.57 33.07
C ASN A 642 32.60 2.10 34.12
N GLY A 643 33.82 1.56 34.11
CA GLY A 643 34.88 1.91 35.03
C GLY A 643 35.22 3.39 35.00
N ASN A 644 35.47 3.93 36.19
CA ASN A 644 35.96 5.28 36.41
C ASN A 644 36.92 5.32 37.63
N TRP A 645 37.32 6.49 38.06
CA TRP A 645 38.23 6.64 39.17
C TRP A 645 37.66 6.11 40.50
N ALA A 646 36.35 6.01 40.66
CA ALA A 646 35.68 5.59 41.89
C ALA A 646 35.16 4.13 41.85
N HIS A 647 34.95 3.58 40.63
CA HIS A 647 34.38 2.25 40.45
C HIS A 647 35.15 1.48 39.37
N ALA A 648 35.35 0.19 39.62
CA ALA A 648 35.85 -0.73 38.61
C ALA A 648 34.76 -1.03 37.58
N ASP A 649 35.16 -1.54 36.41
CA ASP A 649 34.25 -2.12 35.43
C ASP A 649 33.48 -3.28 36.05
N GLU A 650 32.15 -3.29 35.80
CA GLU A 650 31.33 -4.41 36.16
C GLU A 650 30.48 -4.88 34.98
N ASP A 651 30.55 -6.16 34.65
CA ASP A 651 29.77 -6.76 33.61
C ASP A 651 28.34 -6.98 34.09
N SER A 652 27.38 -6.93 33.17
CA SER A 652 25.99 -7.34 33.41
C SER A 652 25.90 -8.83 33.78
N THR A 653 24.93 -9.19 34.58
CA THR A 653 24.77 -10.56 35.09
C THR A 653 23.33 -11.05 34.96
N VAL A 654 23.14 -12.39 34.98
CA VAL A 654 21.82 -13.00 35.03
C VAL A 654 21.08 -12.68 36.33
N TYR A 655 21.82 -12.37 37.39
CA TYR A 655 21.22 -12.00 38.70
C TYR A 655 20.52 -10.64 38.64
N GLU A 656 21.04 -9.71 37.86
CA GLU A 656 20.32 -8.45 37.61
C GLU A 656 19.03 -8.68 36.84
N MET A 657 19.05 -9.52 35.79
CA MET A 657 17.84 -9.86 35.04
C MET A 657 16.80 -10.51 35.96
N LYS A 658 17.24 -11.43 36.84
CA LYS A 658 16.39 -12.00 37.91
C LYS A 658 15.77 -10.91 38.77
N ALA A 659 16.59 -9.95 39.22
CA ALA A 659 16.13 -8.86 40.07
C ALA A 659 15.06 -8.01 39.38
N TYR A 660 15.24 -7.68 38.10
CA TYR A 660 14.26 -6.91 37.31
C TYR A 660 12.94 -7.68 37.20
N VAL A 661 12.97 -8.96 36.84
CA VAL A 661 11.75 -9.79 36.74
C VAL A 661 11.03 -9.89 38.07
N LEU A 662 11.74 -10.16 39.16
CA LEU A 662 11.13 -10.27 40.48
C LEU A 662 10.61 -8.92 40.99
N ASN A 663 11.26 -7.81 40.68
CA ASN A 663 10.80 -6.47 41.02
C ASN A 663 9.52 -6.10 40.26
N ILE A 664 9.38 -6.48 38.99
CA ILE A 664 8.14 -6.33 38.24
C ILE A 664 7.01 -7.10 38.94
N PHE A 665 7.26 -8.37 39.31
CA PHE A 665 6.26 -9.19 39.99
C PHE A 665 5.86 -8.61 41.33
N LYS A 666 6.84 -8.11 42.14
CA LYS A 666 6.61 -7.44 43.39
C LYS A 666 5.78 -6.17 43.21
N ARG A 667 6.09 -5.35 42.22
CA ARG A 667 5.36 -4.11 41.85
C ARG A 667 3.91 -4.37 41.51
N LEU A 668 3.64 -5.50 40.81
CA LEU A 668 2.30 -5.93 40.42
C LEU A 668 1.55 -6.68 41.55
N GLY A 669 2.19 -6.88 42.70
CA GLY A 669 1.59 -7.57 43.82
C GLY A 669 1.45 -9.10 43.63
N VAL A 670 2.27 -9.72 42.79
CA VAL A 670 2.22 -11.15 42.53
C VAL A 670 2.47 -11.92 43.84
N PRO A 671 1.62 -12.86 44.21
CA PRO A 671 1.82 -13.67 45.43
C PRO A 671 2.92 -14.71 45.17
N PHE A 672 4.14 -14.47 45.67
CA PHE A 672 5.29 -15.34 45.45
C PHE A 672 5.06 -16.79 45.89
N GLY A 673 4.24 -17.02 46.92
CA GLY A 673 3.87 -18.38 47.37
C GLY A 673 3.04 -19.19 46.37
N ALA A 674 2.49 -18.52 45.31
CA ALA A 674 1.77 -19.16 44.22
C ALA A 674 2.69 -19.53 43.04
N LEU A 675 3.96 -19.14 43.10
CA LEU A 675 4.94 -19.38 42.05
C LEU A 675 5.78 -20.63 42.33
N VAL A 676 6.19 -21.27 41.23
CA VAL A 676 7.14 -22.38 41.21
C VAL A 676 8.27 -22.00 40.28
N PHE A 677 9.50 -22.08 40.82
CA PHE A 677 10.70 -21.85 40.06
C PHE A 677 11.27 -23.17 39.56
N GLY A 678 11.69 -23.23 38.34
CA GLY A 678 12.33 -24.39 37.70
C GLY A 678 13.57 -23.97 36.93
N GLU A 679 14.39 -24.93 36.56
CA GLU A 679 15.52 -24.74 35.65
C GLU A 679 15.19 -25.39 34.32
N GLU A 680 15.63 -24.73 33.25
CA GLU A 680 15.45 -25.21 31.87
C GLU A 680 16.75 -24.98 31.08
N LYS A 681 17.09 -25.94 30.23
CA LYS A 681 18.10 -25.80 29.19
C LYS A 681 17.45 -26.15 27.88
N ASN A 682 17.62 -25.28 26.89
CA ASN A 682 17.06 -25.50 25.57
C ASN A 682 17.98 -24.84 24.52
N ASP A 683 17.57 -24.80 23.27
CA ASP A 683 18.33 -24.16 22.17
C ASP A 683 18.40 -22.64 22.31
N VAL A 684 17.51 -22.01 23.06
CA VAL A 684 17.46 -20.56 23.32
C VAL A 684 18.39 -20.17 24.47
N PHE A 685 18.32 -20.89 25.59
CA PHE A 685 19.05 -20.57 26.80
C PHE A 685 20.08 -21.64 27.16
N SER A 686 21.30 -21.20 27.45
CA SER A 686 22.33 -22.06 28.03
C SER A 686 22.02 -22.39 29.51
N LEU A 687 21.38 -21.49 30.20
CA LEU A 687 20.85 -21.62 31.52
C LEU A 687 19.64 -20.69 31.67
N ALA A 688 18.48 -21.21 32.04
CA ALA A 688 17.30 -20.41 32.30
C ALA A 688 16.64 -20.80 33.61
N THR A 689 16.01 -19.82 34.23
CA THR A 689 15.02 -20.00 35.28
C THR A 689 13.64 -19.80 34.72
N THR A 690 12.76 -20.79 34.90
CA THR A 690 11.35 -20.68 34.54
C THR A 690 10.52 -20.34 35.77
N ILE A 691 9.49 -19.53 35.61
CA ILE A 691 8.53 -19.18 36.65
C ILE A 691 7.13 -19.56 36.15
N SER A 692 6.50 -20.46 36.91
CA SER A 692 5.16 -20.95 36.61
C SER A 692 4.23 -20.76 37.81
N GLN A 693 2.94 -20.65 37.55
CA GLN A 693 1.93 -20.74 38.61
C GLN A 693 1.85 -22.18 39.09
N ARG A 694 1.67 -22.40 40.38
CA ARG A 694 1.53 -23.74 40.97
C ARG A 694 0.37 -24.50 40.33
N GLY A 695 0.70 -25.63 39.68
CA GLY A 695 -0.26 -26.44 38.91
C GLY A 695 -0.77 -25.82 37.63
N GLY A 696 -0.09 -24.83 37.08
CA GLY A 696 -0.56 -24.06 35.97
C GLY A 696 0.48 -23.70 34.92
N LYS A 697 0.22 -22.60 34.22
CA LYS A 697 0.94 -22.14 33.04
C LYS A 697 2.26 -21.45 33.42
N LYS A 698 3.23 -21.54 32.53
CA LYS A 698 4.45 -20.73 32.52
C LYS A 698 4.07 -19.24 32.45
N ILE A 699 4.65 -18.43 33.31
CA ILE A 699 4.42 -16.98 33.39
C ILE A 699 5.62 -16.23 32.86
N ALA A 700 6.82 -16.68 33.20
CA ALA A 700 8.04 -16.06 32.75
C ALA A 700 9.18 -17.08 32.63
N GLU A 701 10.16 -16.71 31.82
CA GLU A 701 11.47 -17.33 31.80
C GLU A 701 12.53 -16.24 31.63
N PHE A 702 13.70 -16.47 32.18
CA PHE A 702 14.84 -15.58 31.99
C PHE A 702 16.15 -16.37 32.11
N GLY A 703 17.18 -15.92 31.42
CA GLY A 703 18.45 -16.60 31.43
C GLY A 703 19.46 -15.99 30.46
N ILE A 704 20.46 -16.81 30.18
CA ILE A 704 21.57 -16.47 29.30
C ILE A 704 21.27 -17.04 27.91
N VAL A 705 21.15 -16.20 26.92
CA VAL A 705 20.94 -16.63 25.52
C VAL A 705 22.14 -17.45 25.04
N THR A 706 21.89 -18.56 24.36
CA THR A 706 22.97 -19.39 23.82
C THR A 706 23.82 -18.63 22.81
N LYS A 707 25.14 -18.88 22.83
CA LYS A 707 26.05 -18.27 21.86
C LYS A 707 25.67 -18.59 20.41
N LYS A 708 25.13 -19.79 20.16
CA LYS A 708 24.66 -20.20 18.83
C LYS A 708 23.51 -19.28 18.37
N MET A 709 22.56 -18.99 19.24
CA MET A 709 21.40 -18.14 18.94
C MET A 709 21.81 -16.68 18.74
N ALA A 710 22.61 -16.12 19.64
CA ALA A 710 23.11 -14.74 19.53
C ALA A 710 23.94 -14.51 18.26
N LYS A 711 24.81 -15.46 17.92
CA LYS A 711 25.67 -15.38 16.74
C LYS A 711 24.88 -15.44 15.41
N LYS A 712 23.70 -16.06 15.36
CA LYS A 712 22.80 -16.03 14.18
C LYS A 712 22.41 -14.59 13.80
N LEU A 713 22.46 -13.65 14.75
CA LEU A 713 22.12 -12.24 14.58
C LEU A 713 23.33 -11.33 14.80
N ASP A 714 24.57 -11.83 14.60
CA ASP A 714 25.83 -11.09 14.72
C ASP A 714 26.05 -10.45 16.11
N VAL A 715 25.53 -11.07 17.17
CA VAL A 715 25.76 -10.65 18.55
C VAL A 715 26.80 -11.59 19.21
N GLU A 716 27.95 -11.06 19.55
CA GLU A 716 29.05 -11.83 20.18
C GLU A 716 29.04 -11.74 21.72
N ALA A 717 28.60 -10.60 22.27
CA ALA A 717 28.53 -10.36 23.69
C ALA A 717 27.45 -11.25 24.35
N PRO A 718 27.63 -11.64 25.63
CA PRO A 718 26.57 -12.31 26.38
C PRO A 718 25.31 -11.46 26.44
N VAL A 719 24.15 -12.07 26.12
CA VAL A 719 22.85 -11.43 26.23
C VAL A 719 22.05 -12.15 27.30
N PHE A 720 21.53 -11.38 28.25
CA PHE A 720 20.56 -11.82 29.25
C PHE A 720 19.16 -11.44 28.75
N PHE A 721 18.29 -12.42 28.62
CA PHE A 721 16.94 -12.22 28.11
C PHE A 721 15.92 -12.72 29.13
N ALA A 722 14.84 -11.98 29.27
CA ALA A 722 13.66 -12.43 29.98
C ALA A 722 12.43 -12.30 29.10
N ASP A 723 11.60 -13.32 29.11
CA ASP A 723 10.28 -13.34 28.47
C ASP A 723 9.20 -13.52 29.53
N ILE A 724 8.32 -12.55 29.67
CA ILE A 724 7.20 -12.57 30.57
C ILE A 724 5.91 -12.67 29.77
N ASN A 725 5.19 -13.79 29.83
CA ASN A 725 3.87 -13.88 29.24
C ASN A 725 2.91 -12.96 30.00
N TRP A 726 2.73 -11.76 29.47
CA TRP A 726 1.90 -10.73 30.08
C TRP A 726 0.44 -11.14 30.18
N THR A 727 -0.07 -11.87 29.20
CA THR A 727 -1.43 -12.41 29.21
C THR A 727 -1.66 -13.32 30.42
N ASN A 728 -0.72 -14.23 30.71
CA ASN A 728 -0.83 -15.14 31.85
C ASN A 728 -0.61 -14.40 33.17
N LEU A 729 0.32 -13.46 33.21
CA LEU A 729 0.58 -12.63 34.40
C LEU A 729 -0.66 -11.81 34.78
N MET A 730 -1.34 -11.18 33.81
CA MET A 730 -2.57 -10.43 34.05
C MET A 730 -3.70 -11.32 34.60
N LYS A 731 -3.81 -12.57 34.13
CA LYS A 731 -4.76 -13.55 34.67
C LYS A 731 -4.46 -13.89 36.13
N LEU A 732 -3.18 -14.03 36.47
CA LEU A 732 -2.74 -14.36 37.84
C LEU A 732 -3.08 -13.22 38.81
N ILE A 733 -2.83 -11.97 38.41
CA ILE A 733 -3.04 -10.81 39.29
C ILE A 733 -4.47 -10.25 39.25
N LYS A 734 -5.35 -10.78 38.44
CA LYS A 734 -6.73 -10.27 38.28
C LYS A 734 -7.50 -10.11 39.60
N LYS A 735 -7.19 -10.98 40.60
CA LYS A 735 -7.82 -11.00 41.93
C LYS A 735 -6.97 -10.39 43.06
N VAL A 736 -5.80 -9.85 42.69
CA VAL A 736 -4.91 -9.22 43.69
C VAL A 736 -5.50 -7.88 44.08
N THR A 737 -5.68 -7.71 45.40
CA THR A 737 -6.09 -6.44 45.98
C THR A 737 -4.92 -5.82 46.74
N VAL A 738 -4.69 -4.55 46.53
CA VAL A 738 -3.68 -3.80 47.27
C VAL A 738 -4.21 -3.60 48.69
N THR A 739 -3.48 -4.14 49.67
CA THR A 739 -3.82 -4.00 51.07
C THR A 739 -2.75 -3.19 51.76
N TYR A 740 -3.17 -2.21 52.57
CA TYR A 740 -2.26 -1.41 53.37
C TYR A 740 -2.01 -2.14 54.69
N TYR A 741 -0.75 -2.17 55.11
CA TYR A 741 -0.32 -2.63 56.42
C TYR A 741 0.57 -1.57 57.05
N ASP A 742 0.36 -1.30 58.38
CA ASP A 742 1.23 -0.43 59.12
C ASP A 742 2.65 -1.02 59.19
N LEU A 743 3.64 -0.15 59.16
CA LEU A 743 5.01 -0.59 59.43
C LEU A 743 5.15 -1.04 60.86
N SER A 744 5.86 -2.15 61.10
CA SER A 744 6.12 -2.62 62.43
C SER A 744 6.86 -1.57 63.26
N LYS A 745 6.36 -1.32 64.47
CA LYS A 745 6.99 -0.40 65.44
C LYS A 745 8.15 -1.09 66.20
N PHE A 746 8.33 -2.39 66.00
CA PHE A 746 9.34 -3.17 66.68
C PHE A 746 10.54 -3.42 65.77
N PRO A 747 11.78 -3.36 66.30
CA PRO A 747 12.98 -3.51 65.49
C PRO A 747 13.10 -4.93 64.97
N ALA A 748 13.62 -5.05 63.75
CA ALA A 748 14.04 -6.33 63.17
C ALA A 748 15.41 -6.74 63.77
N VAL A 749 15.65 -8.04 63.83
CA VAL A 749 16.90 -8.62 64.29
C VAL A 749 17.47 -9.52 63.19
N SER A 750 18.75 -9.34 62.90
CA SER A 750 19.48 -10.16 61.93
C SER A 750 20.36 -11.19 62.61
N ARG A 751 20.44 -12.40 62.08
CA ARG A 751 21.32 -13.50 62.50
C ARG A 751 21.90 -14.19 61.28
N ASP A 752 23.19 -14.52 61.38
CA ASP A 752 23.93 -15.16 60.33
C ASP A 752 24.19 -16.63 60.64
N LEU A 753 24.11 -17.48 59.64
CA LEU A 753 24.58 -18.85 59.70
C LEU A 753 25.49 -19.14 58.52
N ALA A 754 26.64 -19.76 58.80
CA ALA A 754 27.51 -20.33 57.78
C ALA A 754 27.16 -21.83 57.63
N LEU A 755 26.59 -22.16 56.49
CA LEU A 755 26.06 -23.49 56.17
C LEU A 755 26.99 -24.19 55.19
N LEU A 756 27.61 -25.31 55.63
CA LEU A 756 28.36 -26.17 54.72
C LEU A 756 27.39 -27.16 54.09
N VAL A 757 27.34 -27.18 52.76
CA VAL A 757 26.38 -27.99 51.99
C VAL A 757 27.11 -28.67 50.82
N ASP A 758 26.53 -29.75 50.30
CA ASP A 758 27.00 -30.33 49.05
C ASP A 758 26.82 -29.37 47.88
N GLU A 759 27.74 -29.45 46.90
CA GLU A 759 27.73 -28.58 45.73
C GLU A 759 26.38 -28.49 44.99
N GLY A 760 25.63 -29.61 44.95
CA GLY A 760 24.32 -29.68 44.32
C GLY A 760 23.18 -29.00 45.07
N VAL A 761 23.40 -28.57 46.33
CA VAL A 761 22.34 -27.92 47.11
C VAL A 761 22.14 -26.47 46.62
N GLN A 762 20.92 -26.20 46.24
CA GLN A 762 20.54 -24.85 45.80
C GLN A 762 20.11 -23.99 46.99
N PHE A 763 20.38 -22.68 46.93
CA PHE A 763 19.96 -21.73 47.95
C PHE A 763 18.45 -21.75 48.21
N ALA A 764 17.65 -21.93 47.13
CA ALA A 764 16.20 -22.02 47.22
C ALA A 764 15.70 -23.14 48.18
N GLN A 765 16.46 -24.23 48.32
CA GLN A 765 16.11 -25.29 49.26
C GLN A 765 16.29 -24.86 50.73
N ILE A 766 17.36 -24.07 50.97
CA ILE A 766 17.62 -23.48 52.27
C ILE A 766 16.55 -22.45 52.64
N GLU A 767 16.24 -21.56 51.71
CA GLU A 767 15.21 -20.56 51.87
C GLU A 767 13.84 -21.17 52.15
N ALA A 768 13.45 -22.18 51.32
CA ALA A 768 12.18 -22.90 51.53
C ALA A 768 12.11 -23.61 52.89
N ALA A 769 13.20 -24.25 53.34
CA ALA A 769 13.27 -24.91 54.61
C ALA A 769 13.19 -23.92 55.77
N ALA A 770 13.79 -22.74 55.66
CA ALA A 770 13.73 -21.66 56.65
C ALA A 770 12.30 -21.10 56.81
N TYR A 771 11.63 -20.76 55.67
CA TYR A 771 10.24 -20.29 55.74
C TYR A 771 9.25 -21.38 56.14
N GLN A 772 9.53 -22.65 55.90
CA GLN A 772 8.71 -23.73 56.41
C GLN A 772 8.80 -23.83 57.96
N ALA A 773 10.00 -23.60 58.49
CA ALA A 773 10.23 -23.63 59.93
C ALA A 773 9.57 -22.43 60.62
N GLU A 774 9.67 -21.23 60.06
CA GLU A 774 9.13 -20.03 60.68
C GLU A 774 8.44 -19.12 59.66
N LYS A 775 7.11 -19.08 59.67
CA LYS A 775 6.29 -18.39 58.68
C LYS A 775 5.92 -16.97 59.02
N LYS A 776 5.93 -16.63 60.32
CA LYS A 776 5.40 -15.34 60.80
C LYS A 776 6.50 -14.34 61.13
N LEU A 777 7.52 -14.79 61.82
CA LEU A 777 8.57 -13.94 62.37
C LEU A 777 9.78 -13.84 61.42
N LEU A 778 10.00 -14.79 60.53
CA LEU A 778 11.05 -14.71 59.51
C LEU A 778 10.55 -13.85 58.36
N LYS A 779 11.16 -12.67 58.18
CA LYS A 779 10.79 -11.71 57.15
C LYS A 779 11.65 -11.83 55.92
N GLU A 780 12.95 -12.15 56.04
CA GLU A 780 13.87 -12.22 54.92
C GLU A 780 14.94 -13.30 55.19
N VAL A 781 15.32 -14.00 54.13
CA VAL A 781 16.47 -14.90 54.06
C VAL A 781 17.37 -14.41 52.93
N LYS A 782 18.60 -14.00 53.26
CA LYS A 782 19.52 -13.40 52.32
C LYS A 782 20.83 -14.18 52.24
N LEU A 783 21.22 -14.60 51.06
CA LEU A 783 22.55 -15.12 50.77
C LEU A 783 23.51 -13.95 50.57
N PHE A 784 24.55 -13.82 51.40
CA PHE A 784 25.49 -12.71 51.23
C PHE A 784 26.92 -13.15 50.89
N ASP A 785 27.25 -14.44 51.04
CA ASP A 785 28.54 -14.97 50.58
C ASP A 785 28.41 -16.43 50.21
N VAL A 786 29.18 -16.84 49.19
CA VAL A 786 29.33 -18.20 48.69
C VAL A 786 30.83 -18.50 48.58
N TYR A 787 31.32 -19.44 49.42
CA TYR A 787 32.70 -19.82 49.40
C TYR A 787 32.85 -21.25 48.85
N GLU A 788 33.64 -21.34 47.78
CA GLU A 788 34.04 -22.57 47.11
C GLU A 788 35.58 -22.52 47.04
N GLY A 789 36.30 -23.24 47.91
CA GLY A 789 37.73 -23.11 47.97
C GLY A 789 38.43 -24.27 48.65
N LYS A 790 39.81 -24.22 48.58
CA LYS A 790 40.71 -25.30 49.04
C LYS A 790 40.59 -25.70 50.52
N ASN A 791 39.90 -24.89 51.31
CA ASN A 791 39.71 -25.17 52.75
C ASN A 791 38.37 -25.87 53.07
N LEU A 792 37.71 -26.40 52.05
CA LEU A 792 36.47 -27.20 52.20
C LEU A 792 36.75 -28.63 51.72
N GLU A 793 35.93 -29.55 52.20
CA GLU A 793 35.90 -30.92 51.67
C GLU A 793 35.51 -30.91 50.20
N ALA A 794 36.11 -31.80 49.42
CA ALA A 794 35.78 -31.92 48.01
C ALA A 794 34.31 -32.19 47.79
N GLY A 795 33.65 -31.45 46.83
CA GLY A 795 32.23 -31.57 46.57
C GLY A 795 31.34 -30.78 47.53
N LYS A 796 31.92 -29.89 48.34
CA LYS A 796 31.17 -29.02 49.25
C LYS A 796 31.42 -27.55 49.02
N LYS A 797 30.41 -26.74 49.33
CA LYS A 797 30.44 -25.29 49.35
C LYS A 797 29.86 -24.74 50.65
N SER A 798 30.23 -23.51 50.99
CA SER A 798 29.71 -22.83 52.15
C SER A 798 28.82 -21.66 51.76
N TYR A 799 27.59 -21.63 52.24
CA TYR A 799 26.70 -20.48 52.12
C TYR A 799 26.69 -19.67 53.40
N ALA A 800 26.95 -18.38 53.32
CA ALA A 800 26.72 -17.45 54.41
C ALA A 800 25.34 -16.79 54.25
N VAL A 801 24.43 -17.12 55.14
CA VAL A 801 23.01 -16.76 55.05
C VAL A 801 22.60 -15.88 56.21
N ASN A 802 22.00 -14.75 55.92
CA ASN A 802 21.41 -13.86 56.90
C ASN A 802 19.91 -14.09 57.01
N PHE A 803 19.40 -14.15 58.23
CA PHE A 803 18.00 -14.34 58.55
C PHE A 803 17.50 -13.11 59.32
N THR A 804 16.55 -12.38 58.74
CA THR A 804 15.92 -11.21 59.38
C THR A 804 14.62 -11.61 60.03
N LEU A 805 14.57 -11.45 61.35
CA LEU A 805 13.43 -11.78 62.23
C LEU A 805 12.76 -10.51 62.70
N GLN A 806 11.43 -10.43 62.63
CA GLN A 806 10.66 -9.31 63.18
C GLN A 806 9.25 -9.74 63.61
N SER A 807 8.83 -9.23 64.75
CA SER A 807 7.46 -9.36 65.20
C SER A 807 6.70 -8.06 65.01
N GLU A 808 5.40 -8.18 64.76
CA GLU A 808 4.48 -7.03 64.67
C GLU A 808 3.86 -6.69 66.01
N GLU A 809 3.98 -7.58 67.00
CA GLU A 809 3.31 -7.46 68.32
C GLU A 809 4.24 -7.05 69.46
N LYS A 810 5.52 -7.41 69.41
CA LYS A 810 6.49 -7.15 70.49
C LYS A 810 7.93 -7.21 70.03
N THR A 811 8.84 -6.61 70.77
CA THR A 811 10.29 -6.75 70.54
C THR A 811 10.69 -8.21 70.90
N LEU A 812 11.46 -8.83 69.99
CA LEU A 812 11.98 -10.18 70.19
C LEU A 812 13.12 -10.16 71.24
N ASN A 813 13.07 -11.02 72.23
CA ASN A 813 14.15 -11.20 73.20
C ASN A 813 15.12 -12.30 72.70
N ASP A 814 16.34 -12.35 73.26
CA ASP A 814 17.40 -13.26 72.84
C ASP A 814 16.96 -14.72 72.90
N LYS A 815 16.24 -15.13 74.00
CA LYS A 815 15.74 -16.53 74.16
C LYS A 815 14.77 -16.93 73.02
N ALA A 816 13.90 -16.01 72.57
CA ALA A 816 12.97 -16.26 71.50
C ALA A 816 13.72 -16.33 70.13
N ILE A 817 14.71 -15.46 69.98
CA ILE A 817 15.53 -15.42 68.73
C ILE A 817 16.32 -16.73 68.62
N GLU A 818 16.99 -17.16 69.67
CA GLU A 818 17.75 -18.43 69.71
C GLU A 818 16.85 -19.66 69.45
N ALA A 819 15.68 -19.69 70.01
CA ALA A 819 14.72 -20.75 69.76
C ALA A 819 14.23 -20.82 68.30
N ILE A 820 13.96 -19.66 67.69
CA ILE A 820 13.60 -19.55 66.30
C ILE A 820 14.75 -19.97 65.42
N MET A 821 15.94 -19.47 65.65
CA MET A 821 17.13 -19.79 64.87
C MET A 821 17.49 -21.28 64.95
N SER A 822 17.39 -21.90 66.17
CA SER A 822 17.59 -23.34 66.33
C SER A 822 16.57 -24.14 65.50
N LYS A 823 15.32 -23.72 65.43
CA LYS A 823 14.27 -24.38 64.67
C LYS A 823 14.55 -24.25 63.17
N ILE A 824 14.97 -23.06 62.73
CA ILE A 824 15.37 -22.83 61.34
C ILE A 824 16.59 -23.68 60.96
N GLU A 825 17.63 -23.68 61.80
CA GLU A 825 18.83 -24.47 61.57
C GLU A 825 18.49 -25.96 61.42
N GLN A 826 17.71 -26.54 62.38
CA GLN A 826 17.28 -27.93 62.33
C GLN A 826 16.50 -28.26 61.03
N SER A 827 15.63 -27.33 60.58
CA SER A 827 14.84 -27.55 59.39
C SER A 827 15.74 -27.57 58.15
N ILE A 828 16.69 -26.62 58.07
CA ILE A 828 17.65 -26.54 56.97
C ILE A 828 18.55 -27.80 56.94
N CYS A 829 19.14 -28.17 58.09
CA CYS A 829 19.99 -29.36 58.17
C CYS A 829 19.23 -30.63 57.75
N LYS A 830 17.98 -30.75 58.15
CA LYS A 830 17.12 -31.90 57.78
C LYS A 830 16.80 -31.95 56.31
N ALA A 831 16.53 -30.79 55.69
CA ALA A 831 16.10 -30.67 54.31
C ALA A 831 17.27 -30.81 53.34
N THR A 832 18.47 -30.33 53.70
CA THR A 832 19.59 -30.17 52.75
C THR A 832 20.84 -30.97 53.16
N GLY A 833 20.86 -31.63 54.31
CA GLY A 833 22.09 -32.24 54.80
C GLY A 833 23.15 -31.24 55.27
N ALA A 834 22.79 -29.97 55.41
CA ALA A 834 23.74 -28.92 55.80
C ALA A 834 24.30 -29.12 57.18
N THR A 835 25.56 -28.74 57.42
CA THR A 835 26.18 -28.60 58.70
C THR A 835 26.55 -27.15 58.97
N VAL A 836 26.36 -26.70 60.23
CA VAL A 836 26.72 -25.32 60.60
C VAL A 836 28.22 -25.23 60.81
N ARG A 837 28.91 -24.33 60.19
CA ARG A 837 30.34 -24.10 60.32
C ARG A 837 30.58 -23.19 61.51
N GLY A 838 31.36 -23.65 62.49
CA GLY A 838 31.71 -22.85 63.64
C GLY A 838 30.97 -23.19 64.96
N LYS A 839 30.26 -24.30 65.03
CA LYS A 839 29.80 -24.95 66.31
C LYS A 839 30.70 -26.13 66.66
#